data_7f6cf3ba9c57eb8d39bcc286a75e1714
#
_entry.id   7f6cf3ba9c57eb8d39bcc286a75e1714
#
_cell.length_a   1.000
_cell.length_b   1.000
_cell.length_c   1.000
_cell.angle_alpha   90.00
_cell.angle_beta   90.00
_cell.angle_gamma   90.00
#
_symmetry.space_group_name_H-M   'P 1'
#
loop_
_entity.id
_entity.type
_entity.pdbx_description
1 polymer ?
#
loop_
_entity_poly.entity_id
_entity_poly.type
_entity_poly.pdbx_seq_one_letter_code
_entity_poly.pdbx_strand_id
1 'polypeptide(L)'
;MTSTPTGARQNFDPSQTTQLRAPSHRTGSITGALRRLRKTLPRYDYEHYSRLAGPLTEPDPDRPYKVRYRSLISQEPHRVRVALMLAAAPLLSLVLLVWLLQPAHWTERDYPAYDFLPALDVVMLVSIGLIEFFRCMNVLSNAHATLVARDPIPVVPQTGTRVAFLTSFVPGKEPLEMVTKTLEAAVRIRHRGLMHVWLLDEGDDPAVKEVCARLGVHHFSRKGIAKWNQAKGPHRAKTKHGNYNAWLDAHGDDYDFFASVDTDHVPLPNYLERMLGFFRDPDVGFVIGPQVYGNYDTFVTKAAESQQFLFHALIQRAGNRYGAPMFVGTSNAVRIKALKQIGGLYDSITEDMATGFEIHRHRNPATGRKWRSVYTPDVLAVGEGPSAWTDFFTQQMRWSRGTYETILKQYWKGWFTLPPTKLFNYTMMIIFYPMSALNWILAALSCALFLGLGASGVNIDPAVWLMLYGNASALQIGLYVWNRRHNVSPHEPEGSGGVAGMVMSALSAPLYAKALIDSALRRKSKFVVTPKGDSASPDRWFGTFRYHWYFILIFGGSIAAGYYFGHSHPAMVIWASFAMLITAFPVFAWRWELRQARKKPAAQSPPEPQDAVPTPTPAHSAAAPYAPHVPQPRPTWVASNGGDDQTMQIALGGFGGRKE
;
A
#
# COMPACT_ATOMS: atom_id res chain seq x y z
N MET A 1 60.84 5.69 32.25
CA MET A 1 59.82 6.77 32.24
C MET A 1 59.18 6.77 30.87
N THR A 2 58.12 6.01 30.71
CA THR A 2 57.40 5.87 29.44
C THR A 2 55.92 6.09 29.77
N SER A 3 55.40 7.21 29.32
CA SER A 3 53.99 7.59 29.46
C SER A 3 53.13 6.98 28.39
N THR A 4 52.16 6.20 28.79
CA THR A 4 51.07 5.63 27.98
C THR A 4 49.99 6.71 27.74
N PRO A 5 49.43 6.86 26.55
CA PRO A 5 48.32 7.77 26.34
C PRO A 5 47.00 7.07 26.67
N THR A 6 46.29 7.65 27.61
CA THR A 6 44.94 7.30 28.00
C THR A 6 43.96 7.64 26.89
N GLY A 7 43.29 6.63 26.33
CA GLY A 7 42.21 6.80 25.36
C GLY A 7 40.99 7.41 26.01
N ALA A 8 40.60 8.58 25.57
CA ALA A 8 39.36 9.24 25.97
C ALA A 8 38.15 8.45 25.42
N ARG A 9 37.38 7.83 26.32
CA ARG A 9 36.05 7.35 26.03
C ARG A 9 35.16 8.56 25.74
N GLN A 10 34.80 8.77 24.50
CA GLN A 10 33.71 9.68 24.16
C GLN A 10 32.40 9.08 24.70
N ASN A 11 31.91 9.69 25.77
CA ASN A 11 30.55 9.45 26.24
C ASN A 11 29.56 9.90 25.16
N PHE A 12 28.85 8.96 24.59
CA PHE A 12 27.77 9.21 23.64
C PHE A 12 26.58 9.77 24.42
N ASP A 13 26.33 11.06 24.29
CA ASP A 13 25.15 11.74 24.84
C ASP A 13 23.94 11.41 23.97
N PRO A 14 22.93 10.67 24.48
CA PRO A 14 21.73 10.33 23.71
C PRO A 14 20.86 11.54 23.33
N SER A 15 21.15 12.73 23.87
CA SER A 15 20.41 13.96 23.57
C SER A 15 20.88 14.67 22.29
N GLN A 16 22.05 14.31 21.75
CA GLN A 16 22.58 14.85 20.49
C GLN A 16 22.16 14.05 19.24
N THR A 17 21.06 13.33 19.29
CA THR A 17 20.42 12.89 18.04
C THR A 17 19.98 14.13 17.28
N THR A 18 20.61 14.35 16.15
CA THR A 18 20.30 15.36 15.14
C THR A 18 18.79 15.54 15.10
N GLN A 19 18.31 16.65 15.60
CA GLN A 19 16.94 17.09 15.38
C GLN A 19 16.75 17.12 13.87
N LEU A 20 16.01 16.15 13.33
CA LEU A 20 15.32 16.34 12.07
C LEU A 20 14.49 17.60 12.30
N ARG A 21 15.01 18.73 11.82
CA ARG A 21 14.32 20.02 11.89
C ARG A 21 12.93 19.78 11.35
N ALA A 22 11.96 19.80 12.26
CA ALA A 22 10.59 20.04 11.85
C ALA A 22 10.64 21.31 10.98
N PRO A 23 10.02 21.30 9.79
CA PRO A 23 10.06 22.46 8.92
C PRO A 23 9.62 23.68 9.73
N SER A 24 10.50 24.68 9.84
CA SER A 24 10.21 25.92 10.52
C SER A 24 9.01 26.55 9.83
N HIS A 25 7.90 26.70 10.56
CA HIS A 25 6.75 27.50 10.12
C HIS A 25 7.19 28.95 9.92
N ARG A 26 7.77 29.24 8.77
CA ARG A 26 7.77 30.59 8.24
C ARG A 26 6.47 30.73 7.46
N THR A 27 5.60 31.61 7.93
CA THR A 27 4.48 32.20 7.22
C THR A 27 5.02 32.86 5.95
N GLY A 28 5.31 32.05 4.93
CA GLY A 28 5.67 32.54 3.61
C GLY A 28 4.40 32.95 2.87
N SER A 29 4.42 34.13 2.31
CA SER A 29 3.41 34.66 1.39
C SER A 29 2.92 33.56 0.40
N ILE A 30 1.63 33.54 0.09
CA ILE A 30 0.97 32.63 -0.88
C ILE A 30 1.75 32.58 -2.22
N THR A 31 2.36 33.69 -2.63
CA THR A 31 3.26 33.79 -3.79
C THR A 31 4.56 32.97 -3.64
N GLY A 32 5.09 32.86 -2.43
CA GLY A 32 6.25 32.01 -2.14
C GLY A 32 5.93 30.52 -2.19
N ALA A 33 4.74 30.14 -1.71
CA ALA A 33 4.23 28.76 -1.80
C ALA A 33 3.99 28.35 -3.26
N LEU A 34 3.39 29.21 -4.09
CA LEU A 34 3.17 28.97 -5.52
C LEU A 34 4.48 28.87 -6.32
N ARG A 35 5.53 29.60 -5.91
CA ARG A 35 6.86 29.52 -6.55
C ARG A 35 7.61 28.24 -6.17
N ARG A 36 7.37 27.67 -4.97
CA ARG A 36 7.92 26.37 -4.55
C ARG A 36 7.23 25.19 -5.23
N LEU A 37 5.97 25.33 -5.66
CA LEU A 37 5.22 24.33 -6.43
C LEU A 37 5.85 23.97 -7.80
N ARG A 38 6.89 24.68 -8.26
CA ARG A 38 7.60 24.43 -9.52
C ARG A 38 8.86 23.57 -9.41
N LYS A 39 9.34 23.22 -8.23
CA LYS A 39 10.44 22.26 -8.10
C LYS A 39 9.87 20.85 -8.13
N THR A 40 9.73 20.28 -9.32
CA THR A 40 9.58 18.83 -9.46
C THR A 40 10.84 18.16 -8.94
N LEU A 41 10.70 17.38 -7.85
CA LEU A 41 11.78 16.52 -7.39
C LEU A 41 12.15 15.54 -8.53
N PRO A 42 13.43 15.19 -8.70
CA PRO A 42 13.83 14.15 -9.63
C PRO A 42 13.05 12.87 -9.32
N ARG A 43 12.53 12.20 -10.36
CA ARG A 43 11.68 11.00 -10.24
C ARG A 43 12.34 9.84 -9.50
N TYR A 44 13.67 9.80 -9.50
CA TYR A 44 14.49 8.80 -8.84
C TYR A 44 15.74 9.50 -8.28
N ASP A 45 15.69 9.86 -7.00
CA ASP A 45 16.79 10.51 -6.30
C ASP A 45 17.19 9.68 -5.08
N TYR A 46 18.15 8.77 -5.30
CA TYR A 46 18.67 7.90 -4.25
C TYR A 46 19.27 8.69 -3.08
N GLU A 47 20.01 9.76 -3.35
CA GLU A 47 20.65 10.54 -2.29
C GLU A 47 19.61 11.26 -1.42
N HIS A 48 18.56 11.78 -2.05
CA HIS A 48 17.46 12.40 -1.33
C HIS A 48 16.76 11.38 -0.41
N TYR A 49 16.36 10.22 -0.94
CA TYR A 49 15.68 9.19 -0.16
C TYR A 49 16.57 8.58 0.92
N SER A 50 17.87 8.41 0.64
CA SER A 50 18.83 7.91 1.63
C SER A 50 19.03 8.88 2.79
N ARG A 51 19.05 10.20 2.51
CA ARG A 51 19.10 11.23 3.57
C ARG A 51 17.84 11.26 4.42
N LEU A 52 16.65 11.11 3.80
CA LEU A 52 15.38 11.02 4.54
C LEU A 52 15.31 9.79 5.44
N ALA A 53 15.83 8.66 4.98
CA ALA A 53 15.85 7.41 5.74
C ALA A 53 16.77 7.44 6.97
N GLY A 54 17.79 8.27 6.96
CA GLY A 54 18.76 8.42 8.04
C GLY A 54 19.68 7.19 8.26
N PRO A 55 20.52 7.21 9.29
CA PRO A 55 21.47 6.14 9.56
C PRO A 55 20.80 4.88 10.12
N LEU A 56 21.48 3.74 9.96
CA LEU A 56 21.15 2.49 10.63
C LEU A 56 21.76 2.49 12.02
N THR A 57 21.04 1.90 13.00
CA THR A 57 21.55 1.71 14.36
C THR A 57 22.19 0.33 14.50
N GLU A 58 23.19 0.20 15.39
CA GLU A 58 23.72 -1.10 15.75
C GLU A 58 22.80 -1.80 16.76
N PRO A 59 22.62 -3.13 16.66
CA PRO A 59 21.92 -3.89 17.68
C PRO A 59 22.76 -3.99 18.96
N ASP A 60 22.11 -4.09 20.10
CA ASP A 60 22.77 -4.42 21.36
C ASP A 60 23.32 -5.85 21.27
N PRO A 61 24.65 -6.08 21.40
CA PRO A 61 25.23 -7.42 21.29
C PRO A 61 24.83 -8.35 22.44
N ASP A 62 24.52 -7.81 23.60
CA ASP A 62 24.28 -8.57 24.85
C ASP A 62 22.81 -9.00 25.00
N ARG A 63 21.92 -8.56 24.08
CA ARG A 63 20.48 -8.84 24.19
C ARG A 63 19.90 -9.37 22.88
N PRO A 64 19.00 -10.37 22.95
CA PRO A 64 18.23 -10.79 21.78
C PRO A 64 17.49 -9.59 21.16
N TYR A 65 17.70 -9.36 19.89
CA TYR A 65 17.09 -8.22 19.20
C TYR A 65 15.57 -8.36 19.14
N LYS A 66 14.89 -7.28 19.47
CA LYS A 66 13.47 -7.05 19.23
C LYS A 66 13.28 -5.71 18.55
N VAL A 67 12.36 -5.66 17.57
CA VAL A 67 12.09 -4.41 16.83
C VAL A 67 11.67 -3.30 17.78
N ARG A 68 12.43 -2.21 17.79
CA ARG A 68 12.15 -1.00 18.57
C ARG A 68 11.43 0.01 17.71
N TYR A 69 10.57 0.80 18.33
CA TYR A 69 9.72 1.76 17.62
C TYR A 69 9.77 3.13 18.27
N ARG A 70 9.61 4.17 17.43
CA ARG A 70 9.42 5.56 17.83
C ARG A 70 7.98 5.96 17.50
N SER A 71 7.21 6.39 18.49
CA SER A 71 5.84 6.87 18.30
C SER A 71 5.82 8.24 17.61
N LEU A 72 4.93 8.47 16.66
CA LEU A 72 4.79 9.78 16.01
C LEU A 72 4.34 10.86 17.01
N ILE A 73 3.38 10.55 17.86
CA ILE A 73 2.89 11.51 18.88
C ILE A 73 3.95 11.85 19.93
N SER A 74 4.87 10.93 20.24
CA SER A 74 5.93 11.23 21.22
C SER A 74 6.88 12.34 20.77
N GLN A 75 6.93 12.61 19.48
CA GLN A 75 7.76 13.65 18.86
C GLN A 75 7.01 15.00 18.74
N GLU A 76 5.71 15.02 19.08
CA GLU A 76 4.88 16.22 18.96
C GLU A 76 5.17 17.20 20.11
N PRO A 77 5.53 18.46 19.83
CA PRO A 77 5.80 19.45 20.87
C PRO A 77 4.54 19.82 21.67
N HIS A 78 3.38 19.79 21.05
CA HIS A 78 2.09 20.15 21.66
C HIS A 78 1.20 18.93 21.93
N ARG A 79 1.73 17.93 22.64
CA ARG A 79 1.06 16.62 22.87
C ARG A 79 -0.33 16.73 23.43
N VAL A 80 -0.55 17.64 24.42
CA VAL A 80 -1.87 17.81 25.05
C VAL A 80 -2.89 18.34 24.04
N ARG A 81 -2.53 19.36 23.27
CA ARG A 81 -3.41 19.91 22.22
C ARG A 81 -3.79 18.85 21.17
N VAL A 82 -2.81 18.06 20.75
CA VAL A 82 -3.05 16.98 19.78
C VAL A 82 -3.93 15.88 20.40
N ALA A 83 -3.67 15.48 21.63
CA ALA A 83 -4.50 14.50 22.34
C ALA A 83 -5.96 14.97 22.48
N LEU A 84 -6.19 16.25 22.81
CA LEU A 84 -7.52 16.84 22.88
C LEU A 84 -8.22 16.83 21.51
N MET A 85 -7.52 17.17 20.43
CA MET A 85 -8.08 17.12 19.07
C MET A 85 -8.45 15.67 18.67
N LEU A 86 -7.58 14.69 18.97
CA LEU A 86 -7.79 13.27 18.67
C LEU A 86 -8.97 12.70 19.47
N ALA A 87 -9.24 13.20 20.67
CA ALA A 87 -10.38 12.79 21.48
C ALA A 87 -11.67 13.53 21.06
N ALA A 88 -11.60 14.84 20.80
CA ALA A 88 -12.75 15.67 20.47
C ALA A 88 -13.42 15.28 19.17
N ALA A 89 -12.66 14.94 18.12
CA ALA A 89 -13.24 14.61 16.82
C ALA A 89 -14.15 13.36 16.84
N PRO A 90 -13.74 12.20 17.36
CA PRO A 90 -14.64 11.06 17.49
C PRO A 90 -15.75 11.26 18.55
N LEU A 91 -15.46 11.98 19.64
CA LEU A 91 -16.46 12.27 20.66
C LEU A 91 -17.62 13.11 20.09
N LEU A 92 -17.32 14.19 19.38
CA LEU A 92 -18.34 15.03 18.78
C LEU A 92 -19.11 14.30 17.67
N SER A 93 -18.44 13.42 16.92
CA SER A 93 -19.13 12.54 15.96
C SER A 93 -20.07 11.55 16.64
N LEU A 94 -19.68 11.01 17.81
CA LEU A 94 -20.54 10.15 18.61
C LEU A 94 -21.71 10.91 19.22
N VAL A 95 -21.49 12.12 19.72
CA VAL A 95 -22.55 13.01 20.24
C VAL A 95 -23.59 13.28 19.15
N LEU A 96 -23.15 13.61 17.94
CA LEU A 96 -24.05 13.81 16.81
C LEU A 96 -24.86 12.53 16.50
N LEU A 97 -24.22 11.36 16.46
CA LEU A 97 -24.89 10.09 16.21
C LEU A 97 -25.95 9.78 17.28
N VAL A 98 -25.61 9.91 18.56
CA VAL A 98 -26.52 9.66 19.68
C VAL A 98 -27.68 10.65 19.68
N TRP A 99 -27.41 11.94 19.45
CA TRP A 99 -28.44 12.97 19.34
C TRP A 99 -29.40 12.68 18.19
N LEU A 100 -28.87 12.33 17.01
CA LEU A 100 -29.64 12.08 15.81
C LEU A 100 -30.63 10.88 16.00
N LEU A 101 -30.18 9.85 16.71
CA LEU A 101 -30.94 8.61 16.91
C LEU A 101 -31.89 8.64 18.15
N GLN A 102 -32.04 9.78 18.85
CA GLN A 102 -32.97 9.87 19.94
C GLN A 102 -34.40 9.63 19.46
N PRO A 103 -35.23 8.84 20.18
CA PRO A 103 -36.60 8.56 19.77
C PRO A 103 -37.46 9.82 19.55
N ALA A 104 -37.21 10.89 20.31
CA ALA A 104 -37.88 12.18 20.14
C ALA A 104 -37.67 12.83 18.76
N HIS A 105 -36.67 12.39 18.03
CA HIS A 105 -36.37 12.88 16.67
C HIS A 105 -36.91 12.00 15.56
N TRP A 106 -37.54 10.87 15.88
CA TRP A 106 -38.08 9.99 14.86
C TRP A 106 -39.31 10.62 14.23
N THR A 107 -39.45 10.41 12.92
CA THR A 107 -40.66 10.88 12.22
C THR A 107 -41.86 10.02 12.62
N GLU A 108 -42.86 10.65 13.24
CA GLU A 108 -44.17 10.03 13.52
C GLU A 108 -45.16 10.58 12.51
N ARG A 109 -45.81 9.69 11.75
CA ARG A 109 -46.85 10.04 10.79
C ARG A 109 -48.01 9.11 10.94
N ASP A 110 -49.19 9.68 11.08
CA ASP A 110 -50.47 8.96 10.99
C ASP A 110 -50.90 8.88 9.53
N TYR A 111 -50.80 7.71 8.94
CA TYR A 111 -51.27 7.46 7.57
C TYR A 111 -52.53 6.59 7.57
N PRO A 112 -53.73 7.17 7.31
CA PRO A 112 -54.96 6.40 7.39
C PRO A 112 -55.21 5.42 6.25
N ALA A 113 -54.47 5.51 5.13
CA ALA A 113 -54.86 4.78 3.93
C ALA A 113 -53.75 3.98 3.18
N TYR A 114 -52.47 4.23 3.43
CA TYR A 114 -51.37 3.55 2.72
C TYR A 114 -50.17 3.28 3.62
N ASP A 115 -50.05 2.05 4.12
CA ASP A 115 -49.07 1.64 5.14
C ASP A 115 -47.59 1.54 4.68
N PHE A 116 -47.27 1.81 3.42
CA PHE A 116 -45.91 1.65 2.96
C PHE A 116 -44.99 2.83 3.32
N LEU A 117 -45.50 4.06 3.47
CA LEU A 117 -44.72 5.24 3.81
C LEU A 117 -44.06 5.17 5.19
N PRO A 118 -44.75 4.73 6.27
CA PRO A 118 -44.11 4.48 7.56
C PRO A 118 -42.97 3.48 7.47
N ALA A 119 -43.07 2.43 6.66
CA ALA A 119 -41.99 1.49 6.41
C ALA A 119 -40.78 2.15 5.73
N LEU A 120 -41.03 3.09 4.79
CA LEU A 120 -39.96 3.86 4.14
C LEU A 120 -39.32 4.86 5.11
N ASP A 121 -40.07 5.46 6.04
CA ASP A 121 -39.51 6.32 7.08
C ASP A 121 -38.57 5.52 8.00
N VAL A 122 -38.90 4.28 8.36
CA VAL A 122 -37.98 3.39 9.08
C VAL A 122 -36.75 3.06 8.28
N VAL A 123 -36.88 2.74 6.98
CA VAL A 123 -35.72 2.51 6.09
C VAL A 123 -34.83 3.75 6.03
N MET A 124 -35.45 4.92 5.98
CA MET A 124 -34.71 6.20 5.96
C MET A 124 -33.96 6.45 7.27
N LEU A 125 -34.63 6.23 8.44
CA LEU A 125 -34.02 6.33 9.77
C LEU A 125 -32.79 5.40 9.90
N VAL A 126 -32.98 4.14 9.52
CA VAL A 126 -31.85 3.15 9.53
C VAL A 126 -30.75 3.57 8.61
N SER A 127 -31.06 4.07 7.42
CA SER A 127 -30.06 4.54 6.44
C SER A 127 -29.25 5.72 6.98
N ILE A 128 -29.88 6.73 7.56
CA ILE A 128 -29.25 7.89 8.18
C ILE A 128 -28.38 7.46 9.37
N GLY A 129 -28.91 6.59 10.24
CA GLY A 129 -28.17 6.05 11.38
C GLY A 129 -26.93 5.29 10.98
N LEU A 130 -26.99 4.47 9.93
CA LEU A 130 -25.83 3.74 9.41
C LEU A 130 -24.80 4.68 8.76
N ILE A 131 -25.23 5.69 8.01
CA ILE A 131 -24.33 6.70 7.42
C ILE A 131 -23.53 7.40 8.52
N GLU A 132 -24.20 7.89 9.56
CA GLU A 132 -23.54 8.57 10.68
C GLU A 132 -22.69 7.62 11.53
N PHE A 133 -23.13 6.39 11.72
CA PHE A 133 -22.32 5.36 12.38
C PHE A 133 -21.01 5.11 11.61
N PHE A 134 -21.08 4.91 10.29
CA PHE A 134 -19.88 4.70 9.47
C PHE A 134 -18.96 5.92 9.44
N ARG A 135 -19.54 7.13 9.46
CA ARG A 135 -18.77 8.36 9.60
C ARG A 135 -18.03 8.42 10.93
N CYS A 136 -18.73 8.13 12.03
CA CYS A 136 -18.13 8.05 13.37
C CYS A 136 -16.99 7.01 13.43
N MET A 137 -17.19 5.82 12.86
CA MET A 137 -16.18 4.78 12.78
C MET A 137 -14.96 5.20 11.96
N ASN A 138 -15.15 5.94 10.87
CA ASN A 138 -14.06 6.48 10.07
C ASN A 138 -13.22 7.49 10.87
N VAL A 139 -13.87 8.44 11.55
CA VAL A 139 -13.19 9.43 12.40
C VAL A 139 -12.43 8.75 13.53
N LEU A 140 -13.06 7.78 14.21
CA LEU A 140 -12.42 6.99 15.27
C LEU A 140 -11.21 6.20 14.75
N SER A 141 -11.33 5.56 13.59
CA SER A 141 -10.24 4.82 12.95
C SER A 141 -9.04 5.73 12.64
N ASN A 142 -9.28 6.91 12.09
CA ASN A 142 -8.23 7.88 11.78
C ASN A 142 -7.58 8.45 13.06
N ALA A 143 -8.36 8.81 14.06
CA ALA A 143 -7.86 9.29 15.35
C ALA A 143 -7.04 8.22 16.06
N HIS A 144 -7.54 6.98 16.10
CA HIS A 144 -6.84 5.83 16.65
C HIS A 144 -5.52 5.56 15.89
N ALA A 145 -5.56 5.50 14.54
CA ALA A 145 -4.36 5.28 13.73
C ALA A 145 -3.28 6.34 14.03
N THR A 146 -3.68 7.61 14.15
CA THR A 146 -2.80 8.72 14.51
C THR A 146 -2.17 8.54 15.90
N LEU A 147 -2.98 8.13 16.88
CA LEU A 147 -2.53 7.94 18.26
C LEU A 147 -1.49 6.82 18.38
N VAL A 148 -1.66 5.73 17.64
CA VAL A 148 -0.83 4.52 17.80
C VAL A 148 0.28 4.39 16.75
N ALA A 149 0.30 5.24 15.73
CA ALA A 149 1.28 5.21 14.64
C ALA A 149 2.71 5.35 15.16
N ARG A 150 3.59 4.50 14.63
CA ARG A 150 5.00 4.47 15.00
C ARG A 150 5.89 3.95 13.89
N ASP A 151 7.12 4.48 13.86
CA ASP A 151 8.17 4.06 12.94
C ASP A 151 9.12 3.08 13.63
N PRO A 152 9.53 2.01 12.94
CA PRO A 152 10.57 1.14 13.44
C PRO A 152 11.92 1.88 13.39
N ILE A 153 12.76 1.67 14.39
CA ILE A 153 14.12 2.19 14.40
C ILE A 153 14.97 1.26 13.53
N PRO A 154 15.51 1.77 12.40
CA PRO A 154 16.29 0.95 11.48
C PRO A 154 17.54 0.41 12.15
N VAL A 155 17.88 -0.84 11.84
CA VAL A 155 19.04 -1.53 12.41
C VAL A 155 19.85 -2.21 11.30
N VAL A 156 21.15 -2.31 11.51
CA VAL A 156 22.07 -2.98 10.57
C VAL A 156 21.64 -4.44 10.39
N PRO A 157 21.51 -4.94 9.14
CA PRO A 157 21.19 -6.33 8.85
C PRO A 157 22.22 -7.31 9.43
N GLN A 158 21.79 -8.54 9.67
CA GLN A 158 22.71 -9.63 9.96
C GLN A 158 23.54 -9.95 8.71
N THR A 159 24.83 -10.15 8.88
CA THR A 159 25.74 -10.57 7.79
C THR A 159 25.51 -12.04 7.42
N GLY A 160 25.86 -12.40 6.18
CA GLY A 160 25.84 -13.79 5.71
C GLY A 160 24.45 -14.35 5.39
N THR A 161 23.38 -13.52 5.41
CA THR A 161 22.04 -13.97 5.02
C THR A 161 21.95 -14.21 3.52
N ARG A 162 21.15 -15.23 3.13
CA ARG A 162 20.91 -15.61 1.73
C ARG A 162 19.58 -15.06 1.28
N VAL A 163 19.60 -14.22 0.25
CA VAL A 163 18.42 -13.47 -0.23
C VAL A 163 18.19 -13.70 -1.72
N ALA A 164 16.97 -14.03 -2.11
CA ALA A 164 16.52 -13.95 -3.48
C ALA A 164 15.76 -12.64 -3.69
N PHE A 165 16.17 -11.83 -4.66
CA PHE A 165 15.42 -10.65 -5.08
C PHE A 165 14.59 -11.00 -6.31
N LEU A 166 13.28 -10.92 -6.20
CA LEU A 166 12.34 -11.43 -7.21
C LEU A 166 11.59 -10.28 -7.89
N THR A 167 11.46 -10.38 -9.21
CA THR A 167 10.44 -9.65 -9.97
C THR A 167 9.80 -10.59 -10.99
N SER A 168 8.55 -10.32 -11.38
CA SER A 168 7.84 -11.17 -12.33
C SER A 168 7.59 -10.40 -13.62
N PHE A 169 7.48 -11.12 -14.75
CA PHE A 169 7.25 -10.52 -16.04
C PHE A 169 6.21 -11.33 -16.83
N VAL A 170 5.31 -10.61 -17.49
CA VAL A 170 4.28 -11.19 -18.37
C VAL A 170 4.45 -10.63 -19.78
N PRO A 171 5.08 -11.37 -20.71
CA PRO A 171 5.28 -10.93 -22.10
C PRO A 171 3.98 -10.48 -22.76
N GLY A 172 4.07 -9.39 -23.53
CA GLY A 172 2.94 -8.79 -24.22
C GLY A 172 1.97 -7.98 -23.38
N LYS A 173 2.19 -7.91 -22.03
CA LYS A 173 1.45 -7.02 -21.14
C LYS A 173 2.33 -5.93 -20.53
N GLU A 174 3.59 -6.20 -20.39
CA GLU A 174 4.59 -5.29 -19.81
C GLU A 174 5.69 -5.07 -20.84
N PRO A 175 6.20 -3.82 -21.01
CA PRO A 175 7.31 -3.53 -21.91
C PRO A 175 8.61 -4.18 -21.42
N LEU A 176 9.41 -4.75 -22.32
CA LEU A 176 10.70 -5.35 -21.98
C LEU A 176 11.70 -4.32 -21.42
N GLU A 177 11.64 -3.09 -21.93
CA GLU A 177 12.45 -1.98 -21.42
C GLU A 177 12.21 -1.69 -19.95
N MET A 178 10.93 -1.74 -19.52
CA MET A 178 10.54 -1.50 -18.12
C MET A 178 11.16 -2.54 -17.18
N VAL A 179 11.05 -3.83 -17.51
CA VAL A 179 11.65 -4.88 -16.68
C VAL A 179 13.18 -4.81 -16.70
N THR A 180 13.77 -4.49 -17.86
CA THR A 180 15.22 -4.31 -17.98
C THR A 180 15.73 -3.24 -17.02
N LYS A 181 15.09 -2.08 -16.98
CA LYS A 181 15.42 -0.99 -16.05
C LYS A 181 15.33 -1.43 -14.58
N THR A 182 14.30 -2.19 -14.24
CA THR A 182 14.11 -2.72 -12.88
C THR A 182 15.21 -3.73 -12.53
N LEU A 183 15.58 -4.61 -13.45
CA LEU A 183 16.67 -5.58 -13.25
C LEU A 183 18.04 -4.91 -13.14
N GLU A 184 18.34 -3.91 -13.96
CA GLU A 184 19.57 -3.10 -13.88
C GLU A 184 19.72 -2.41 -12.52
N ALA A 185 18.62 -1.97 -11.92
CA ALA A 185 18.62 -1.42 -10.57
C ALA A 185 18.75 -2.53 -9.50
N ALA A 186 18.09 -3.67 -9.69
CA ALA A 186 18.10 -4.77 -8.76
C ALA A 186 19.51 -5.38 -8.57
N VAL A 187 20.30 -5.51 -9.64
CA VAL A 187 21.68 -6.02 -9.55
C VAL A 187 22.62 -5.05 -8.81
N ARG A 188 22.23 -3.79 -8.62
CA ARG A 188 22.98 -2.76 -7.87
C ARG A 188 22.61 -2.68 -6.40
N ILE A 189 21.66 -3.50 -5.94
CA ILE A 189 21.25 -3.55 -4.53
C ILE A 189 22.42 -4.03 -3.68
N ARG A 190 22.71 -3.29 -2.61
CA ARG A 190 23.80 -3.63 -1.68
C ARG A 190 23.32 -4.65 -0.65
N HIS A 191 24.13 -5.70 -0.48
CA HIS A 191 23.88 -6.73 0.53
C HIS A 191 25.20 -7.31 1.06
N ARG A 192 25.26 -7.57 2.37
CA ARG A 192 26.45 -8.18 3.05
C ARG A 192 26.28 -9.69 3.22
N GLY A 193 25.84 -10.38 2.18
CA GLY A 193 25.59 -11.83 2.14
C GLY A 193 25.43 -12.30 0.70
N LEU A 194 24.83 -13.48 0.53
CA LEU A 194 24.51 -14.00 -0.80
C LEU A 194 23.22 -13.37 -1.29
N MET A 195 23.26 -12.73 -2.45
CA MET A 195 22.07 -12.22 -3.13
C MET A 195 22.04 -12.70 -4.58
N HIS A 196 20.90 -13.28 -4.98
CA HIS A 196 20.63 -13.57 -6.37
C HIS A 196 19.38 -12.82 -6.83
N VAL A 197 19.46 -12.20 -8.01
CA VAL A 197 18.30 -11.57 -8.66
C VAL A 197 17.66 -12.59 -9.59
N TRP A 198 16.34 -12.75 -9.47
CA TRP A 198 15.54 -13.69 -10.25
C TRP A 198 14.45 -12.96 -11.01
N LEU A 199 14.31 -13.29 -12.29
CA LEU A 199 13.16 -12.89 -13.09
C LEU A 199 12.23 -14.10 -13.30
N LEU A 200 10.97 -13.97 -12.84
CA LEU A 200 9.95 -14.99 -12.96
C LEU A 200 9.13 -14.74 -14.24
N ASP A 201 9.54 -15.34 -15.36
CA ASP A 201 8.96 -15.12 -16.68
C ASP A 201 7.82 -16.11 -16.97
N GLU A 202 6.57 -15.61 -17.07
CA GLU A 202 5.40 -16.42 -17.43
C GLU A 202 5.42 -16.86 -18.90
N GLY A 203 6.17 -16.20 -19.76
CA GLY A 203 6.20 -16.44 -21.20
C GLY A 203 7.29 -17.39 -21.65
N ASP A 204 8.35 -17.56 -20.85
CA ASP A 204 9.58 -18.24 -21.27
C ASP A 204 10.17 -17.62 -22.55
N ASP A 205 10.25 -16.28 -22.57
CA ASP A 205 10.57 -15.49 -23.75
C ASP A 205 12.08 -15.48 -24.03
N PRO A 206 12.54 -15.78 -25.25
CA PRO A 206 13.97 -15.74 -25.60
C PRO A 206 14.63 -14.37 -25.39
N ALA A 207 13.95 -13.27 -25.71
CA ALA A 207 14.48 -11.91 -25.50
C ALA A 207 14.67 -11.59 -24.01
N VAL A 208 13.77 -12.11 -23.16
CA VAL A 208 13.89 -11.98 -21.70
C VAL A 208 15.09 -12.77 -21.17
N LYS A 209 15.32 -13.99 -21.69
CA LYS A 209 16.49 -14.82 -21.34
C LYS A 209 17.80 -14.11 -21.71
N GLU A 210 17.86 -13.46 -22.86
CA GLU A 210 19.02 -12.69 -23.30
C GLU A 210 19.30 -11.52 -22.34
N VAL A 211 18.28 -10.76 -21.95
CA VAL A 211 18.42 -9.67 -20.95
C VAL A 211 18.93 -10.22 -19.62
N CYS A 212 18.37 -11.33 -19.14
CA CYS A 212 18.82 -11.98 -17.91
C CYS A 212 20.28 -12.41 -17.99
N ALA A 213 20.69 -13.06 -19.07
CA ALA A 213 22.07 -13.51 -19.27
C ALA A 213 23.05 -12.32 -19.30
N ARG A 214 22.71 -11.24 -20.01
CA ARG A 214 23.52 -10.01 -20.08
C ARG A 214 23.72 -9.35 -18.71
N LEU A 215 22.69 -9.36 -17.86
CA LEU A 215 22.71 -8.69 -16.54
C LEU A 215 23.19 -9.61 -15.40
N GLY A 216 23.45 -10.89 -15.66
CA GLY A 216 23.77 -11.87 -14.62
C GLY A 216 22.57 -12.19 -13.71
N VAL A 217 21.35 -12.09 -14.22
CA VAL A 217 20.09 -12.37 -13.53
C VAL A 217 19.65 -13.80 -13.80
N HIS A 218 19.19 -14.51 -12.77
CA HIS A 218 18.62 -15.84 -12.93
C HIS A 218 17.25 -15.77 -13.57
N HIS A 219 17.05 -16.56 -14.62
CA HIS A 219 15.76 -16.71 -15.29
C HIS A 219 15.02 -17.93 -14.74
N PHE A 220 13.73 -17.79 -14.41
CA PHE A 220 12.85 -18.87 -14.01
C PHE A 220 11.56 -18.82 -14.80
N SER A 221 11.14 -19.97 -15.34
CA SER A 221 9.83 -20.11 -15.97
C SER A 221 9.18 -21.42 -15.58
N ARG A 222 7.88 -21.36 -15.33
CA ARG A 222 7.02 -22.53 -15.07
C ARG A 222 6.25 -23.01 -16.30
N LYS A 223 6.47 -22.38 -17.46
CA LYS A 223 5.78 -22.71 -18.72
C LYS A 223 5.94 -24.18 -19.06
N GLY A 224 4.83 -24.84 -19.39
CA GLY A 224 4.83 -26.27 -19.75
C GLY A 224 4.90 -27.26 -18.59
N ILE A 225 5.09 -26.82 -17.34
CA ILE A 225 5.20 -27.69 -16.17
C ILE A 225 3.83 -27.86 -15.52
N ALA A 226 3.16 -28.99 -15.74
CA ALA A 226 1.78 -29.24 -15.32
C ALA A 226 1.55 -29.04 -13.81
N LYS A 227 2.48 -29.49 -12.94
CA LYS A 227 2.37 -29.34 -11.47
C LYS A 227 2.28 -27.89 -11.03
N TRP A 228 2.84 -26.95 -11.79
CA TRP A 228 2.88 -25.53 -11.49
C TRP A 228 1.90 -24.67 -12.31
N ASN A 229 1.04 -25.33 -13.14
CA ASN A 229 0.04 -24.67 -13.99
C ASN A 229 -1.35 -25.26 -13.80
N GLN A 230 -1.86 -25.17 -12.56
CA GLN A 230 -3.14 -25.73 -12.17
C GLN A 230 -4.30 -24.74 -12.39
N ALA A 231 -5.54 -25.26 -12.46
CA ALA A 231 -6.73 -24.41 -12.62
C ALA A 231 -7.07 -23.57 -11.37
N LYS A 232 -6.68 -24.04 -10.17
CA LYS A 232 -6.95 -23.40 -8.88
C LYS A 232 -5.83 -23.74 -7.88
N GLY A 233 -5.78 -23.02 -6.77
CA GLY A 233 -4.88 -23.30 -5.66
C GLY A 233 -3.52 -22.62 -5.77
N PRO A 234 -2.53 -23.05 -4.96
CA PRO A 234 -1.25 -22.37 -4.83
C PRO A 234 -0.49 -22.17 -6.14
N HIS A 235 -0.64 -23.09 -7.09
CA HIS A 235 0.04 -23.07 -8.39
C HIS A 235 -0.91 -22.72 -9.55
N ARG A 236 -1.88 -21.85 -9.28
CA ARG A 236 -2.83 -21.42 -10.31
C ARG A 236 -2.11 -20.79 -11.50
N ALA A 237 -2.46 -21.26 -12.71
CA ALA A 237 -1.91 -20.74 -13.95
C ALA A 237 -2.26 -19.26 -14.17
N LYS A 238 -1.38 -18.53 -14.85
CA LYS A 238 -1.56 -17.10 -15.22
C LYS A 238 -1.81 -16.17 -14.02
N THR A 239 -1.19 -16.47 -12.87
CA THR A 239 -1.30 -15.64 -11.65
C THR A 239 0.07 -15.38 -11.05
N LYS A 240 0.23 -14.19 -10.45
CA LYS A 240 1.45 -13.81 -9.75
C LYS A 240 1.79 -14.81 -8.63
N HIS A 241 0.83 -15.08 -7.73
CA HIS A 241 1.05 -16.03 -6.63
C HIS A 241 1.47 -17.42 -7.12
N GLY A 242 0.86 -17.92 -8.19
CA GLY A 242 1.22 -19.23 -8.74
C GLY A 242 2.64 -19.27 -9.31
N ASN A 243 3.12 -18.18 -9.91
CA ASN A 243 4.50 -18.06 -10.40
C ASN A 243 5.50 -18.01 -9.24
N TYR A 244 5.25 -17.18 -8.23
CA TYR A 244 6.07 -17.11 -7.02
C TYR A 244 6.10 -18.44 -6.24
N ASN A 245 4.98 -19.14 -6.13
CA ASN A 245 4.91 -20.43 -5.45
C ASN A 245 5.67 -21.54 -6.21
N ALA A 246 5.66 -21.51 -7.54
CA ALA A 246 6.46 -22.41 -8.35
C ALA A 246 7.97 -22.18 -8.12
N TRP A 247 8.40 -20.91 -8.06
CA TRP A 247 9.77 -20.56 -7.71
C TRP A 247 10.11 -20.98 -6.27
N LEU A 248 9.19 -20.75 -5.32
CA LEU A 248 9.36 -21.14 -3.91
C LEU A 248 9.56 -22.64 -3.73
N ASP A 249 8.83 -23.46 -4.50
CA ASP A 249 8.98 -24.91 -4.53
C ASP A 249 10.32 -25.36 -5.11
N ALA A 250 10.79 -24.66 -6.15
CA ALA A 250 12.02 -25.04 -6.85
C ALA A 250 13.28 -24.57 -6.13
N HIS A 251 13.28 -23.38 -5.55
CA HIS A 251 14.49 -22.69 -5.10
C HIS A 251 14.38 -22.12 -3.67
N GLY A 252 13.20 -22.17 -3.04
CA GLY A 252 12.99 -21.50 -1.76
C GLY A 252 13.89 -21.99 -0.62
N ASP A 253 14.38 -23.24 -0.65
CA ASP A 253 15.26 -23.79 0.39
C ASP A 253 16.69 -23.26 0.32
N ASP A 254 17.07 -22.67 -0.81
CA ASP A 254 18.40 -22.10 -0.99
C ASP A 254 18.57 -20.75 -0.28
N TYR A 255 17.47 -20.13 0.19
CA TYR A 255 17.45 -18.77 0.73
C TYR A 255 16.79 -18.68 2.11
N ASP A 256 17.21 -17.68 2.88
CA ASP A 256 16.59 -17.35 4.17
C ASP A 256 15.38 -16.42 3.98
N PHE A 257 15.52 -15.52 3.00
CA PHE A 257 14.51 -14.50 2.65
C PHE A 257 14.36 -14.38 1.14
N PHE A 258 13.18 -14.00 0.71
CA PHE A 258 13.06 -13.33 -0.57
C PHE A 258 12.63 -11.86 -0.34
N ALA A 259 13.01 -11.00 -1.26
CA ALA A 259 12.53 -9.63 -1.37
C ALA A 259 11.95 -9.42 -2.77
N SER A 260 10.93 -8.60 -2.92
CA SER A 260 10.32 -8.44 -4.26
C SER A 260 9.79 -7.05 -4.55
N VAL A 261 9.82 -6.74 -5.84
CA VAL A 261 9.15 -5.58 -6.44
C VAL A 261 8.34 -6.01 -7.65
N ASP A 262 7.32 -5.23 -8.00
CA ASP A 262 6.65 -5.37 -9.28
C ASP A 262 7.57 -4.90 -10.42
N THR A 263 7.28 -5.32 -11.64
CA THR A 263 8.08 -5.06 -12.86
C THR A 263 8.37 -3.58 -13.10
N ASP A 264 7.45 -2.72 -12.67
CA ASP A 264 7.48 -1.26 -12.83
C ASP A 264 8.06 -0.51 -11.63
N HIS A 265 8.59 -1.22 -10.63
CA HIS A 265 9.17 -0.64 -9.43
C HIS A 265 10.69 -0.78 -9.44
N VAL A 266 11.37 0.34 -9.67
CA VAL A 266 12.83 0.43 -9.70
C VAL A 266 13.37 0.50 -8.27
N PRO A 267 14.06 -0.55 -7.78
CA PRO A 267 14.55 -0.58 -6.40
C PRO A 267 15.73 0.38 -6.18
N LEU A 268 15.85 0.90 -4.96
CA LEU A 268 16.98 1.71 -4.54
C LEU A 268 18.15 0.80 -4.08
N PRO A 269 19.40 1.25 -4.21
CA PRO A 269 20.58 0.46 -3.82
C PRO A 269 20.59 0.01 -2.35
N ASN A 270 19.93 0.73 -1.44
CA ASN A 270 19.83 0.41 0.00
C ASN A 270 18.57 -0.40 0.37
N TYR A 271 17.86 -0.94 -0.62
CA TYR A 271 16.59 -1.67 -0.40
C TYR A 271 16.71 -2.74 0.69
N LEU A 272 17.66 -3.67 0.57
CA LEU A 272 17.84 -4.75 1.52
C LEU A 272 18.41 -4.27 2.87
N GLU A 273 19.29 -3.26 2.86
CA GLU A 273 19.84 -2.67 4.09
C GLU A 273 18.73 -2.09 4.98
N ARG A 274 17.68 -1.52 4.39
CA ARG A 274 16.57 -0.91 5.13
C ARG A 274 15.51 -1.90 5.62
N MET A 275 15.48 -3.11 5.08
CA MET A 275 14.47 -4.13 5.41
C MET A 275 15.01 -5.26 6.27
N LEU A 276 16.18 -5.81 5.92
CA LEU A 276 16.65 -7.08 6.50
C LEU A 276 17.04 -6.98 7.97
N GLY A 277 17.39 -5.78 8.45
CA GLY A 277 17.74 -5.57 9.85
C GLY A 277 16.62 -5.97 10.82
N PHE A 278 15.37 -5.79 10.44
CA PHE A 278 14.22 -6.14 11.28
C PHE A 278 14.05 -7.66 11.46
N PHE A 279 14.56 -8.47 10.55
CA PHE A 279 14.54 -9.93 10.67
C PHE A 279 15.51 -10.50 11.73
N ARG A 280 16.35 -9.66 12.35
CA ARG A 280 17.05 -10.03 13.58
C ARG A 280 16.08 -10.44 14.70
N ASP A 281 14.85 -9.90 14.72
CA ASP A 281 13.75 -10.43 15.51
C ASP A 281 13.22 -11.72 14.83
N PRO A 282 13.40 -12.90 15.46
CA PRO A 282 13.01 -14.19 14.86
C PRO A 282 11.51 -14.29 14.58
N ASP A 283 10.68 -13.49 15.26
CA ASP A 283 9.23 -13.51 15.11
C ASP A 283 8.73 -12.62 13.94
N VAL A 284 9.62 -11.90 13.24
CA VAL A 284 9.27 -11.14 12.04
C VAL A 284 9.17 -12.08 10.84
N GLY A 285 7.97 -12.22 10.30
CA GLY A 285 7.68 -13.04 9.12
C GLY A 285 7.84 -12.26 7.82
N PHE A 286 7.52 -10.96 7.82
CA PHE A 286 7.71 -10.10 6.65
C PHE A 286 7.90 -8.63 7.03
N VAL A 287 8.54 -7.89 6.13
CA VAL A 287 8.77 -6.45 6.20
C VAL A 287 8.26 -5.82 4.92
N ILE A 288 7.64 -4.66 5.01
CA ILE A 288 7.09 -3.92 3.86
C ILE A 288 7.49 -2.45 3.93
N GLY A 289 7.59 -1.82 2.76
CA GLY A 289 7.78 -0.40 2.59
C GLY A 289 6.65 0.26 1.81
N PRO A 290 6.69 1.60 1.64
CA PRO A 290 5.69 2.34 0.88
C PRO A 290 5.80 2.04 -0.62
N GLN A 291 4.67 2.17 -1.30
CA GLN A 291 4.62 2.27 -2.74
C GLN A 291 4.64 3.76 -3.11
N VAL A 292 5.55 4.15 -3.98
CA VAL A 292 5.78 5.55 -4.40
C VAL A 292 5.77 5.62 -5.92
N TYR A 293 4.99 6.56 -6.49
CA TYR A 293 4.85 6.72 -7.93
C TYR A 293 5.81 7.77 -8.51
N GLY A 294 6.72 7.35 -9.36
CA GLY A 294 7.71 8.21 -10.01
C GLY A 294 7.20 8.96 -11.24
N ASN A 295 6.14 8.47 -11.90
CA ASN A 295 5.51 9.11 -13.06
C ASN A 295 4.53 10.22 -12.65
N TYR A 296 4.98 11.18 -11.86
CA TYR A 296 4.18 12.22 -11.19
C TYR A 296 3.79 13.38 -12.13
N ASP A 297 3.23 13.07 -13.30
CA ASP A 297 2.97 14.05 -14.38
C ASP A 297 1.48 14.39 -14.54
N THR A 298 0.60 13.38 -14.56
CA THR A 298 -0.84 13.58 -14.75
C THR A 298 -1.55 13.92 -13.45
N PHE A 299 -2.74 14.54 -13.55
CA PHE A 299 -3.60 14.77 -12.39
C PHE A 299 -3.97 13.46 -11.70
N VAL A 300 -4.31 12.43 -12.51
CA VAL A 300 -4.71 11.11 -12.01
C VAL A 300 -3.60 10.50 -11.15
N THR A 301 -2.34 10.47 -11.65
CA THR A 301 -1.22 9.92 -10.89
C THR A 301 -0.96 10.68 -9.60
N LYS A 302 -0.97 12.03 -9.66
CA LYS A 302 -0.76 12.89 -8.48
C LYS A 302 -1.82 12.68 -7.41
N ALA A 303 -3.08 12.62 -7.83
CA ALA A 303 -4.20 12.44 -6.92
C ALA A 303 -4.27 10.99 -6.38
N ALA A 304 -3.93 9.99 -7.18
CA ALA A 304 -3.82 8.60 -6.76
C ALA A 304 -2.69 8.39 -5.74
N GLU A 305 -1.53 9.03 -5.95
CA GLU A 305 -0.42 9.03 -4.99
C GLU A 305 -0.84 9.64 -3.65
N SER A 306 -1.46 10.82 -3.68
CA SER A 306 -1.97 11.48 -2.48
C SER A 306 -3.00 10.63 -1.72
N GLN A 307 -3.87 9.93 -2.45
CA GLN A 307 -4.88 9.02 -1.87
C GLN A 307 -4.24 7.82 -1.18
N GLN A 308 -3.37 7.10 -1.88
CA GLN A 308 -2.80 5.86 -1.34
C GLN A 308 -1.83 6.12 -0.20
N PHE A 309 -1.22 7.30 -0.16
CA PHE A 309 -0.20 7.60 0.83
C PHE A 309 -0.77 7.68 2.25
N LEU A 310 -2.06 7.96 2.43
CA LEU A 310 -2.75 7.85 3.72
C LEU A 310 -2.66 6.40 4.26
N PHE A 311 -2.86 5.41 3.40
CA PHE A 311 -2.71 4.01 3.78
C PHE A 311 -1.26 3.69 4.16
N HIS A 312 -0.30 4.03 3.30
CA HIS A 312 1.10 3.73 3.55
C HIS A 312 1.65 4.49 4.76
N ALA A 313 1.45 5.78 4.83
CA ALA A 313 2.11 6.62 5.82
C ALA A 313 1.40 6.72 7.18
N LEU A 314 0.14 6.33 7.30
CA LEU A 314 -0.59 6.37 8.57
C LEU A 314 -1.08 4.98 8.99
N ILE A 315 -1.88 4.32 8.16
CA ILE A 315 -2.54 3.06 8.53
C ILE A 315 -1.51 1.93 8.74
N GLN A 316 -0.53 1.82 7.84
CA GLN A 316 0.54 0.83 7.98
C GLN A 316 1.43 1.11 9.21
N ARG A 317 1.73 2.38 9.51
CA ARG A 317 2.44 2.76 10.73
C ARG A 317 1.66 2.44 11.99
N ALA A 318 0.35 2.61 11.98
CA ALA A 318 -0.52 2.17 13.07
C ALA A 318 -0.46 0.64 13.27
N GLY A 319 -0.40 -0.12 12.18
CA GLY A 319 -0.21 -1.58 12.19
C GLY A 319 1.05 -2.03 12.94
N ASN A 320 2.10 -1.21 12.94
CA ASN A 320 3.32 -1.49 13.70
C ASN A 320 3.06 -1.62 15.21
N ARG A 321 2.05 -0.92 15.75
CA ARG A 321 1.65 -1.05 17.17
C ARG A 321 1.31 -2.49 17.54
N TYR A 322 0.70 -3.19 16.62
CA TYR A 322 0.17 -4.55 16.80
C TYR A 322 1.09 -5.62 16.21
N GLY A 323 2.21 -5.22 15.56
CA GLY A 323 3.07 -6.12 14.78
C GLY A 323 2.27 -6.80 13.66
N ALA A 324 1.38 -6.03 13.03
CA ALA A 324 0.46 -6.50 12.00
C ALA A 324 0.22 -5.46 10.88
N PRO A 325 1.24 -4.72 10.39
CA PRO A 325 1.12 -4.08 9.09
C PRO A 325 0.65 -5.08 8.05
N MET A 326 -0.18 -4.63 7.10
CA MET A 326 -0.71 -5.49 6.04
C MET A 326 0.38 -5.77 4.99
N PHE A 327 0.49 -7.01 4.54
CA PHE A 327 1.40 -7.37 3.45
C PHE A 327 0.95 -6.70 2.14
N VAL A 328 1.92 -6.20 1.37
CA VAL A 328 1.71 -5.52 0.09
C VAL A 328 2.55 -6.24 -0.97
N GLY A 329 2.00 -6.37 -2.19
CA GLY A 329 2.57 -7.18 -3.26
C GLY A 329 3.87 -6.66 -3.87
N THR A 330 4.32 -5.46 -3.49
CA THR A 330 5.58 -4.83 -3.93
C THR A 330 6.29 -4.19 -2.75
N SER A 331 7.58 -3.84 -2.89
CA SER A 331 8.38 -3.23 -1.82
C SER A 331 8.33 -4.05 -0.51
N ASN A 332 8.58 -5.34 -0.62
CA ASN A 332 8.50 -6.27 0.51
C ASN A 332 9.73 -7.17 0.63
N ALA A 333 9.90 -7.74 1.83
CA ALA A 333 10.80 -8.86 2.09
C ALA A 333 10.08 -9.86 3.00
N VAL A 334 10.27 -11.15 2.77
CA VAL A 334 9.55 -12.24 3.45
C VAL A 334 10.53 -13.30 3.92
N ARG A 335 10.35 -13.77 5.16
CA ARG A 335 11.06 -14.95 5.67
C ARG A 335 10.49 -16.21 5.03
N ILE A 336 11.31 -16.95 4.28
CA ILE A 336 10.86 -18.12 3.52
C ILE A 336 10.20 -19.17 4.41
N LYS A 337 10.74 -19.41 5.60
CA LYS A 337 10.14 -20.36 6.57
C LYS A 337 8.70 -19.99 6.96
N ALA A 338 8.41 -18.70 7.13
CA ALA A 338 7.05 -18.24 7.45
C ALA A 338 6.09 -18.45 6.28
N LEU A 339 6.57 -18.22 5.06
CA LEU A 339 5.76 -18.40 3.85
C LEU A 339 5.52 -19.89 3.53
N LYS A 340 6.56 -20.73 3.62
CA LYS A 340 6.42 -22.18 3.41
C LYS A 340 5.47 -22.83 4.43
N GLN A 341 5.44 -22.32 5.67
CA GLN A 341 4.54 -22.84 6.70
C GLN A 341 3.06 -22.70 6.32
N ILE A 342 2.70 -21.71 5.53
CA ILE A 342 1.32 -21.47 5.05
C ILE A 342 1.06 -22.01 3.64
N GLY A 343 2.05 -22.68 3.03
CA GLY A 343 1.94 -23.24 1.68
C GLY A 343 2.17 -22.24 0.54
N GLY A 344 2.85 -21.12 0.82
CA GLY A 344 3.16 -20.10 -0.19
C GLY A 344 2.20 -18.90 -0.19
N LEU A 345 2.26 -18.10 -1.25
CA LEU A 345 1.32 -16.98 -1.47
C LEU A 345 -0.10 -17.50 -1.71
N TYR A 346 -1.09 -16.81 -1.16
CA TYR A 346 -2.48 -17.28 -1.15
C TYR A 346 -3.19 -17.06 -2.50
N ASP A 347 -4.04 -18.02 -2.93
CA ASP A 347 -4.87 -17.90 -4.15
C ASP A 347 -6.04 -16.92 -3.92
N SER A 348 -5.79 -15.63 -4.10
CA SER A 348 -6.77 -14.56 -4.01
C SER A 348 -6.50 -13.49 -5.08
N ILE A 349 -7.49 -12.61 -5.31
CA ILE A 349 -7.34 -11.43 -6.18
C ILE A 349 -6.33 -10.43 -5.57
N THR A 350 -6.34 -10.32 -4.24
CA THR A 350 -5.33 -9.60 -3.44
C THR A 350 -4.56 -10.64 -2.64
N GLU A 351 -3.67 -11.36 -3.35
CA GLU A 351 -2.85 -12.44 -2.79
C GLU A 351 -2.00 -11.96 -1.63
N ASP A 352 -1.59 -10.70 -1.67
CA ASP A 352 -0.76 -10.02 -0.68
C ASP A 352 -1.49 -9.90 0.67
N MET A 353 -2.64 -9.23 0.71
CA MET A 353 -3.42 -9.07 1.94
C MET A 353 -3.78 -10.43 2.55
N ALA A 354 -4.21 -11.36 1.71
CA ALA A 354 -4.61 -12.70 2.13
C ALA A 354 -3.42 -13.49 2.71
N THR A 355 -2.24 -13.41 2.09
CA THR A 355 -0.99 -14.05 2.55
C THR A 355 -0.54 -13.47 3.89
N GLY A 356 -0.51 -12.14 4.03
CA GLY A 356 -0.12 -11.50 5.29
C GLY A 356 -1.05 -11.86 6.44
N PHE A 357 -2.35 -11.90 6.17
CA PHE A 357 -3.35 -12.35 7.15
C PHE A 357 -3.10 -13.79 7.60
N GLU A 358 -2.81 -14.69 6.65
CA GLU A 358 -2.57 -16.09 6.94
C GLU A 358 -1.26 -16.28 7.73
N ILE A 359 -0.17 -15.61 7.39
CA ILE A 359 1.07 -15.63 8.18
C ILE A 359 0.80 -15.23 9.64
N HIS A 360 0.05 -14.15 9.87
CA HIS A 360 -0.24 -13.69 11.24
C HIS A 360 -1.11 -14.64 12.06
N ARG A 361 -1.88 -15.51 11.41
CA ARG A 361 -2.66 -16.56 12.09
C ARG A 361 -1.78 -17.69 12.64
N HIS A 362 -0.60 -17.88 12.09
CA HIS A 362 0.32 -18.95 12.45
C HIS A 362 1.34 -18.50 13.51
N ARG A 363 1.98 -19.49 14.17
CA ARG A 363 3.04 -19.27 15.16
C ARG A 363 4.38 -19.63 14.55
N ASN A 364 5.42 -18.89 14.92
CA ASN A 364 6.80 -19.24 14.62
C ASN A 364 7.14 -20.54 15.37
N PRO A 365 7.48 -21.63 14.68
CA PRO A 365 7.80 -22.92 15.32
C PRO A 365 8.97 -22.84 16.30
N ALA A 366 9.94 -21.94 16.04
CA ALA A 366 11.13 -21.81 16.88
C ALA A 366 10.88 -21.10 18.21
N THR A 367 9.88 -20.22 18.30
CA THR A 367 9.63 -19.38 19.49
C THR A 367 8.26 -19.63 20.12
N GLY A 368 7.36 -20.32 19.44
CA GLY A 368 5.97 -20.51 19.83
C GLY A 368 5.11 -19.23 19.76
N ARG A 369 5.68 -18.07 19.37
CA ARG A 369 4.98 -16.79 19.29
C ARG A 369 4.31 -16.62 17.93
N LYS A 370 3.25 -15.80 17.87
CA LYS A 370 2.62 -15.43 16.59
C LYS A 370 3.59 -14.64 15.72
N TRP A 371 3.62 -14.95 14.42
CA TRP A 371 4.35 -14.16 13.44
C TRP A 371 3.94 -12.70 13.50
N ARG A 372 4.88 -11.81 13.27
CA ARG A 372 4.72 -10.36 13.23
C ARG A 372 5.20 -9.82 11.89
N SER A 373 4.78 -8.63 11.57
CA SER A 373 5.31 -7.86 10.46
C SER A 373 5.79 -6.49 10.90
N VAL A 374 6.56 -5.85 10.02
CA VAL A 374 7.10 -4.51 10.23
C VAL A 374 6.84 -3.69 8.97
N TYR A 375 6.37 -2.47 9.13
CA TYR A 375 6.31 -1.47 8.08
C TYR A 375 7.40 -0.42 8.30
N THR A 376 8.29 -0.23 7.33
CA THR A 376 9.24 0.89 7.29
C THR A 376 8.70 2.02 6.42
N PRO A 377 8.78 3.30 6.86
CA PRO A 377 8.39 4.44 6.04
C PRO A 377 9.42 4.81 4.98
N ASP A 378 10.57 4.13 4.95
CA ASP A 378 11.65 4.41 4.02
C ASP A 378 11.22 4.10 2.58
N VAL A 379 11.52 4.99 1.66
CA VAL A 379 11.34 4.71 0.23
C VAL A 379 12.37 3.66 -0.18
N LEU A 380 11.87 2.56 -0.72
CA LEU A 380 12.69 1.39 -1.10
C LEU A 380 12.76 1.19 -2.61
N ALA A 381 11.70 1.59 -3.30
CA ALA A 381 11.57 1.53 -4.75
C ALA A 381 10.65 2.65 -5.23
N VAL A 382 10.83 3.05 -6.49
CA VAL A 382 9.98 4.04 -7.16
C VAL A 382 9.34 3.38 -8.35
N GLY A 383 8.00 3.34 -8.36
CA GLY A 383 7.22 2.64 -9.37
C GLY A 383 6.39 3.57 -10.25
N GLU A 384 5.51 2.97 -11.05
CA GLU A 384 4.58 3.70 -11.90
C GLU A 384 3.15 3.62 -11.35
N GLY A 385 2.53 4.78 -11.17
CA GLY A 385 1.11 4.90 -10.86
C GLY A 385 0.23 4.91 -12.11
N PRO A 386 -1.09 4.77 -11.94
CA PRO A 386 -2.03 4.85 -13.05
C PRO A 386 -1.99 6.25 -13.68
N SER A 387 -1.83 6.30 -15.01
CA SER A 387 -1.78 7.56 -15.79
C SER A 387 -3.13 7.95 -16.38
N ALA A 388 -4.09 7.02 -16.45
CA ALA A 388 -5.43 7.19 -16.96
C ALA A 388 -6.50 6.89 -15.91
N TRP A 389 -7.68 7.50 -16.04
CA TRP A 389 -8.84 7.25 -15.17
C TRP A 389 -9.31 5.79 -15.24
N THR A 390 -9.30 5.20 -16.45
CA THR A 390 -9.67 3.78 -16.66
C THR A 390 -8.78 2.85 -15.84
N ASP A 391 -7.47 3.11 -15.83
CA ASP A 391 -6.49 2.28 -15.13
C ASP A 391 -6.61 2.46 -13.61
N PHE A 392 -6.77 3.70 -13.14
CA PHE A 392 -7.04 3.99 -11.73
C PHE A 392 -8.32 3.30 -11.24
N PHE A 393 -9.43 3.42 -11.98
CA PHE A 393 -10.70 2.81 -11.60
C PHE A 393 -10.63 1.27 -11.59
N THR A 394 -9.92 0.69 -12.56
CA THR A 394 -9.69 -0.76 -12.61
C THR A 394 -8.89 -1.24 -11.40
N GLN A 395 -7.87 -0.50 -11.01
CA GLN A 395 -7.06 -0.76 -9.82
C GLN A 395 -7.89 -0.69 -8.53
N GLN A 396 -8.69 0.38 -8.37
CA GLN A 396 -9.55 0.57 -7.19
C GLN A 396 -10.63 -0.52 -7.06
N MET A 397 -11.27 -0.90 -8.18
CA MET A 397 -12.23 -2.01 -8.19
C MET A 397 -11.56 -3.35 -7.86
N ARG A 398 -10.34 -3.59 -8.32
CA ARG A 398 -9.60 -4.81 -8.00
C ARG A 398 -9.28 -4.89 -6.50
N TRP A 399 -8.78 -3.80 -5.90
CA TRP A 399 -8.44 -3.76 -4.48
C TRP A 399 -9.66 -3.93 -3.58
N SER A 400 -10.75 -3.20 -3.87
CA SER A 400 -12.00 -3.35 -3.10
C SER A 400 -12.59 -4.76 -3.24
N ARG A 401 -12.61 -5.32 -4.45
CA ARG A 401 -13.09 -6.68 -4.71
C ARG A 401 -12.29 -7.73 -3.95
N GLY A 402 -10.96 -7.63 -3.97
CA GLY A 402 -10.08 -8.54 -3.25
C GLY A 402 -10.28 -8.45 -1.73
N THR A 403 -10.49 -7.24 -1.20
CA THR A 403 -10.82 -7.05 0.21
C THR A 403 -12.14 -7.73 0.58
N TYR A 404 -13.20 -7.57 -0.23
CA TYR A 404 -14.47 -8.25 0.01
C TYR A 404 -14.34 -9.77 -0.05
N GLU A 405 -13.54 -10.29 -0.99
CA GLU A 405 -13.24 -11.71 -1.07
C GLU A 405 -12.53 -12.22 0.19
N THR A 406 -11.55 -11.49 0.71
CA THR A 406 -10.83 -11.83 1.94
C THR A 406 -11.76 -11.78 3.16
N ILE A 407 -12.65 -10.78 3.25
CA ILE A 407 -13.67 -10.70 4.31
C ILE A 407 -14.54 -11.95 4.29
N LEU A 408 -15.06 -12.33 3.13
CA LEU A 408 -16.00 -13.44 3.00
C LEU A 408 -15.34 -14.82 3.23
N LYS A 409 -14.09 -15.00 2.82
CA LYS A 409 -13.42 -16.32 2.83
C LYS A 409 -12.51 -16.57 4.02
N GLN A 410 -11.83 -15.53 4.55
CA GLN A 410 -10.73 -15.69 5.50
C GLN A 410 -10.92 -14.97 6.83
N TYR A 411 -11.47 -13.75 6.82
CA TYR A 411 -11.51 -12.89 7.98
C TYR A 411 -12.14 -13.56 9.22
N TRP A 412 -13.21 -14.33 9.03
CA TRP A 412 -13.90 -15.05 10.10
C TRP A 412 -13.03 -16.09 10.80
N LYS A 413 -12.06 -16.67 10.09
CA LYS A 413 -11.07 -17.59 10.68
C LYS A 413 -10.16 -16.85 11.67
N GLY A 414 -9.95 -15.56 11.49
CA GLY A 414 -9.17 -14.69 12.37
C GLY A 414 -9.76 -14.58 13.77
N TRP A 415 -11.08 -14.63 13.92
CA TRP A 415 -11.74 -14.54 15.22
C TRP A 415 -11.28 -15.59 16.22
N PHE A 416 -10.92 -16.77 15.73
CA PHE A 416 -10.48 -17.90 16.56
C PHE A 416 -8.96 -18.08 16.59
N THR A 417 -8.22 -17.39 15.74
CA THR A 417 -6.79 -17.67 15.54
C THR A 417 -5.88 -16.47 15.72
N LEU A 418 -6.37 -15.26 15.56
CA LEU A 418 -5.61 -14.04 15.80
C LEU A 418 -5.73 -13.55 17.25
N PRO A 419 -4.68 -12.94 17.80
CA PRO A 419 -4.81 -12.14 19.02
C PRO A 419 -5.84 -11.01 18.81
N PRO A 420 -6.66 -10.65 19.83
CA PRO A 420 -7.69 -9.62 19.69
C PRO A 420 -7.17 -8.28 19.14
N THR A 421 -5.97 -7.89 19.54
CA THR A 421 -5.33 -6.65 19.06
C THR A 421 -4.98 -6.68 17.58
N LYS A 422 -4.54 -7.83 17.06
CA LYS A 422 -4.30 -7.99 15.62
C LYS A 422 -5.61 -8.05 14.84
N LEU A 423 -6.60 -8.75 15.37
CA LEU A 423 -7.94 -8.80 14.77
C LEU A 423 -8.53 -7.40 14.66
N PHE A 424 -8.46 -6.61 15.75
CA PHE A 424 -8.90 -5.21 15.74
C PHE A 424 -8.19 -4.40 14.65
N ASN A 425 -6.86 -4.50 14.53
CA ASN A 425 -6.11 -3.79 13.50
C ASN A 425 -6.55 -4.19 12.08
N TYR A 426 -6.74 -5.48 11.82
CA TYR A 426 -7.28 -5.96 10.54
C TYR A 426 -8.69 -5.45 10.29
N THR A 427 -9.57 -5.44 11.31
CA THR A 427 -10.92 -4.88 11.19
C THR A 427 -10.88 -3.43 10.73
N MET A 428 -10.04 -2.60 11.37
CA MET A 428 -9.91 -1.19 11.00
C MET A 428 -9.40 -0.99 9.55
N MET A 429 -8.57 -1.89 9.04
CA MET A 429 -8.08 -1.82 7.66
C MET A 429 -9.11 -2.27 6.64
N ILE A 430 -9.75 -3.42 6.87
CA ILE A 430 -10.64 -4.04 5.86
C ILE A 430 -12.00 -3.36 5.75
N ILE A 431 -12.45 -2.65 6.80
CA ILE A 431 -13.77 -2.00 6.86
C ILE A 431 -13.87 -0.77 5.94
N PHE A 432 -12.74 -0.20 5.50
CA PHE A 432 -12.71 1.02 4.68
C PHE A 432 -13.56 0.92 3.41
N TYR A 433 -13.35 -0.13 2.60
CA TYR A 433 -14.09 -0.30 1.35
C TYR A 433 -15.57 -0.58 1.57
N PRO A 434 -15.99 -1.51 2.46
CA PRO A 434 -17.41 -1.73 2.77
C PRO A 434 -18.10 -0.47 3.26
N MET A 435 -17.52 0.27 4.20
CA MET A 435 -18.12 1.49 4.73
C MET A 435 -18.28 2.55 3.64
N SER A 436 -17.26 2.77 2.81
CA SER A 436 -17.35 3.74 1.71
C SER A 436 -18.42 3.35 0.70
N ALA A 437 -18.51 2.06 0.35
CA ALA A 437 -19.52 1.54 -0.56
C ALA A 437 -20.94 1.71 -0.01
N LEU A 438 -21.16 1.27 1.23
CA LEU A 438 -22.47 1.33 1.89
C LEU A 438 -22.91 2.78 2.10
N ASN A 439 -22.02 3.67 2.55
CA ASN A 439 -22.34 5.09 2.69
C ASN A 439 -22.84 5.70 1.38
N TRP A 440 -22.21 5.35 0.26
CA TRP A 440 -22.61 5.92 -1.04
C TRP A 440 -23.93 5.34 -1.53
N ILE A 441 -24.18 4.05 -1.33
CA ILE A 441 -25.46 3.40 -1.64
C ILE A 441 -26.58 3.98 -0.77
N LEU A 442 -26.37 4.09 0.55
CA LEU A 442 -27.35 4.61 1.49
C LEU A 442 -27.63 6.09 1.26
N ALA A 443 -26.61 6.89 0.91
CA ALA A 443 -26.80 8.30 0.54
C ALA A 443 -27.68 8.45 -0.71
N ALA A 444 -27.43 7.65 -1.74
CA ALA A 444 -28.28 7.64 -2.95
C ALA A 444 -29.71 7.18 -2.66
N LEU A 445 -29.85 6.13 -1.83
CA LEU A 445 -31.15 5.63 -1.38
C LEU A 445 -31.91 6.71 -0.58
N SER A 446 -31.25 7.36 0.37
CA SER A 446 -31.85 8.44 1.18
C SER A 446 -32.31 9.62 0.33
N CYS A 447 -31.49 10.03 -0.67
CA CYS A 447 -31.92 11.08 -1.60
C CYS A 447 -33.15 10.66 -2.41
N ALA A 448 -33.19 9.43 -2.92
CA ALA A 448 -34.31 8.93 -3.71
C ALA A 448 -35.59 8.79 -2.86
N LEU A 449 -35.49 8.29 -1.64
CA LEU A 449 -36.64 8.13 -0.73
C LEU A 449 -37.18 9.49 -0.29
N PHE A 450 -36.34 10.41 0.13
CA PHE A 450 -36.77 11.72 0.60
C PHE A 450 -37.33 12.58 -0.53
N LEU A 451 -36.48 12.86 -1.56
CA LEU A 451 -36.87 13.77 -2.63
C LEU A 451 -37.91 13.16 -3.58
N GLY A 452 -37.84 11.84 -3.83
CA GLY A 452 -38.76 11.18 -4.74
C GLY A 452 -40.12 10.80 -4.09
N LEU A 453 -40.10 10.34 -2.86
CA LEU A 453 -41.30 9.77 -2.19
C LEU A 453 -41.73 10.55 -0.94
N GLY A 454 -40.97 11.58 -0.53
CA GLY A 454 -41.26 12.35 0.68
C GLY A 454 -41.04 11.59 2.00
N ALA A 455 -40.32 10.43 1.98
CA ALA A 455 -40.01 9.69 3.18
C ALA A 455 -39.01 10.49 4.06
N SER A 456 -39.24 10.51 5.38
CA SER A 456 -38.41 11.24 6.32
C SER A 456 -38.14 10.38 7.56
N GLY A 457 -36.90 9.98 7.79
CA GLY A 457 -36.55 9.14 8.94
C GLY A 457 -36.47 9.92 10.26
N VAL A 458 -36.16 11.22 10.17
CA VAL A 458 -35.97 12.09 11.34
C VAL A 458 -36.63 13.44 11.14
N ASN A 459 -37.16 13.98 12.23
CA ASN A 459 -37.71 15.33 12.34
C ASN A 459 -36.86 16.10 13.35
N ILE A 460 -35.92 16.90 12.86
CA ILE A 460 -34.91 17.60 13.67
C ILE A 460 -34.81 19.07 13.26
N ASP A 461 -34.40 19.91 14.21
CA ASP A 461 -34.09 21.30 13.93
C ASP A 461 -32.86 21.38 13.02
N PRO A 462 -32.99 21.97 11.81
CA PRO A 462 -31.89 22.06 10.85
C PRO A 462 -30.70 22.89 11.37
N ALA A 463 -30.92 23.89 12.23
CA ALA A 463 -29.86 24.75 12.75
C ALA A 463 -29.02 23.98 13.78
N VAL A 464 -29.67 23.22 14.67
CA VAL A 464 -28.98 22.34 15.65
C VAL A 464 -28.20 21.25 14.91
N TRP A 465 -28.81 20.61 13.92
CA TRP A 465 -28.11 19.62 13.10
C TRP A 465 -26.90 20.20 12.40
N LEU A 466 -27.04 21.36 11.75
CA LEU A 466 -25.93 22.01 11.03
C LEU A 466 -24.79 22.40 11.98
N MET A 467 -25.12 22.88 13.19
CA MET A 467 -24.14 23.19 14.23
C MET A 467 -23.34 21.95 14.64
N LEU A 468 -24.01 20.85 14.96
CA LEU A 468 -23.36 19.60 15.40
C LEU A 468 -22.56 18.96 14.25
N TYR A 469 -23.18 18.82 13.08
CA TYR A 469 -22.57 18.22 11.90
C TYR A 469 -21.40 19.05 11.38
N GLY A 470 -21.55 20.39 11.34
CA GLY A 470 -20.51 21.31 10.89
C GLY A 470 -19.28 21.26 11.79
N ASN A 471 -19.46 21.29 13.11
CA ASN A 471 -18.35 21.18 14.06
C ASN A 471 -17.67 19.81 14.00
N ALA A 472 -18.43 18.72 13.93
CA ALA A 472 -17.87 17.37 13.77
C ALA A 472 -17.07 17.24 12.47
N SER A 473 -17.58 17.78 11.37
CA SER A 473 -16.90 17.78 10.08
C SER A 473 -15.64 18.66 10.07
N ALA A 474 -15.70 19.83 10.69
CA ALA A 474 -14.54 20.71 10.82
C ALA A 474 -13.40 20.04 11.62
N LEU A 475 -13.72 19.36 12.72
CA LEU A 475 -12.73 18.58 13.47
C LEU A 475 -12.18 17.39 12.67
N GLN A 476 -13.02 16.69 11.91
CA GLN A 476 -12.58 15.61 11.04
C GLN A 476 -11.61 16.10 9.95
N ILE A 477 -11.93 17.22 9.30
CA ILE A 477 -11.06 17.87 8.32
C ILE A 477 -9.78 18.36 8.99
N GLY A 478 -9.89 18.97 10.16
CA GLY A 478 -8.73 19.41 10.95
C GLY A 478 -7.79 18.26 11.31
N LEU A 479 -8.33 17.12 11.72
CA LEU A 479 -7.56 15.90 11.97
C LEU A 479 -6.86 15.40 10.70
N TYR A 480 -7.56 15.38 9.57
CA TYR A 480 -6.97 14.97 8.30
C TYR A 480 -5.82 15.90 7.88
N VAL A 481 -6.03 17.21 7.92
CA VAL A 481 -5.01 18.22 7.59
C VAL A 481 -3.81 18.14 8.53
N TRP A 482 -4.06 17.93 9.83
CA TRP A 482 -2.97 17.74 10.79
C TRP A 482 -2.15 16.48 10.48
N ASN A 483 -2.80 15.39 10.10
CA ASN A 483 -2.14 14.14 9.72
C ASN A 483 -1.25 14.29 8.48
N ARG A 484 -1.53 15.26 7.60
CA ARG A 484 -0.73 15.49 6.38
C ARG A 484 0.74 15.75 6.64
N ARG A 485 1.12 16.27 7.81
CA ARG A 485 2.54 16.42 8.20
C ARG A 485 3.30 15.09 8.25
N HIS A 486 2.61 13.98 8.43
CA HIS A 486 3.19 12.63 8.54
C HIS A 486 2.92 11.75 7.32
N ASN A 487 1.99 12.14 6.45
CA ASN A 487 1.52 11.29 5.35
C ASN A 487 1.58 11.97 3.98
N VAL A 488 2.51 12.90 3.79
CA VAL A 488 2.81 13.49 2.48
C VAL A 488 3.76 12.56 1.72
N SER A 489 3.43 12.26 0.45
CA SER A 489 4.33 11.54 -0.44
C SER A 489 5.60 12.37 -0.68
N PRO A 490 6.76 11.73 -0.90
CA PRO A 490 7.99 12.44 -1.27
C PRO A 490 7.87 13.31 -2.53
N HIS A 491 6.89 13.02 -3.39
CA HIS A 491 6.62 13.76 -4.63
C HIS A 491 5.61 14.90 -4.46
N GLU A 492 4.86 14.92 -3.38
CA GLU A 492 3.94 16.03 -3.10
C GLU A 492 4.70 17.26 -2.60
N PRO A 493 4.23 18.48 -2.96
CA PRO A 493 4.78 19.71 -2.41
C PRO A 493 4.68 19.73 -0.88
N GLU A 494 5.72 20.24 -0.24
CA GLU A 494 5.72 20.46 1.21
C GLU A 494 4.54 21.37 1.61
N GLY A 495 3.79 20.98 2.63
CA GLY A 495 2.58 21.69 3.06
C GLY A 495 1.33 21.38 2.24
N SER A 496 1.35 20.37 1.37
CA SER A 496 0.16 19.91 0.65
C SER A 496 -0.96 19.52 1.63
N GLY A 497 -2.15 20.09 1.45
CA GLY A 497 -3.34 19.74 2.22
C GLY A 497 -3.95 18.39 1.86
N GLY A 498 -3.47 17.73 0.80
CA GLY A 498 -3.98 16.43 0.35
C GLY A 498 -5.43 16.42 -0.14
N VAL A 499 -5.96 17.58 -0.51
CA VAL A 499 -7.36 17.71 -1.01
C VAL A 499 -7.60 16.80 -2.21
N ALA A 500 -6.62 16.69 -3.12
CA ALA A 500 -6.71 15.77 -4.26
C ALA A 500 -6.93 14.32 -3.82
N GLY A 501 -6.20 13.85 -2.80
CA GLY A 501 -6.36 12.51 -2.24
C GLY A 501 -7.72 12.29 -1.56
N MET A 502 -8.25 13.30 -0.85
CA MET A 502 -9.61 13.24 -0.28
C MET A 502 -10.67 13.12 -1.37
N VAL A 503 -10.58 13.96 -2.39
CA VAL A 503 -11.51 13.93 -3.54
C VAL A 503 -11.42 12.58 -4.25
N MET A 504 -10.21 12.07 -4.51
CA MET A 504 -10.02 10.74 -5.12
C MET A 504 -10.63 9.61 -4.28
N SER A 505 -10.54 9.69 -2.96
CA SER A 505 -11.18 8.70 -2.07
C SER A 505 -12.71 8.76 -2.17
N ALA A 506 -13.28 9.97 -2.16
CA ALA A 506 -14.72 10.17 -2.23
C ALA A 506 -15.30 9.72 -3.59
N LEU A 507 -14.67 10.15 -4.70
CA LEU A 507 -15.12 9.79 -6.05
C LEU A 507 -14.92 8.30 -6.40
N SER A 508 -14.12 7.57 -5.63
CA SER A 508 -13.96 6.13 -5.82
C SER A 508 -15.11 5.30 -5.22
N ALA A 509 -15.95 5.90 -4.36
CA ALA A 509 -17.06 5.20 -3.70
C ALA A 509 -18.06 4.51 -4.66
N PRO A 510 -18.43 5.07 -5.83
CA PRO A 510 -19.24 4.36 -6.84
C PRO A 510 -18.61 3.04 -7.32
N LEU A 511 -17.28 2.98 -7.40
CA LEU A 511 -16.54 1.78 -7.79
C LEU A 511 -16.58 0.72 -6.69
N TYR A 512 -16.43 1.16 -5.44
CA TYR A 512 -16.52 0.29 -4.27
C TYR A 512 -17.93 -0.28 -4.10
N ALA A 513 -18.97 0.53 -4.34
CA ALA A 513 -20.37 0.09 -4.37
C ALA A 513 -20.59 -1.00 -5.44
N LYS A 514 -20.10 -0.78 -6.66
CA LYS A 514 -20.16 -1.79 -7.73
C LYS A 514 -19.43 -3.08 -7.35
N ALA A 515 -18.22 -2.97 -6.80
CA ALA A 515 -17.44 -4.12 -6.37
C ALA A 515 -18.14 -4.91 -5.24
N LEU A 516 -18.81 -4.20 -4.30
CA LEU A 516 -19.60 -4.80 -3.23
C LEU A 516 -20.78 -5.61 -3.79
N ILE A 517 -21.57 -5.00 -4.69
CA ILE A 517 -22.70 -5.66 -5.35
C ILE A 517 -22.24 -6.90 -6.12
N ASP A 518 -21.16 -6.80 -6.89
CA ASP A 518 -20.61 -7.94 -7.62
C ASP A 518 -20.13 -9.06 -6.70
N SER A 519 -19.58 -8.71 -5.53
CA SER A 519 -19.13 -9.69 -4.54
C SER A 519 -20.30 -10.38 -3.86
N ALA A 520 -21.35 -9.63 -3.49
CA ALA A 520 -22.58 -10.17 -2.93
C ALA A 520 -23.29 -11.11 -3.89
N LEU A 521 -23.34 -10.76 -5.18
CA LEU A 521 -23.91 -11.58 -6.25
C LEU A 521 -22.97 -12.69 -6.74
N ARG A 522 -21.81 -12.89 -6.10
CA ARG A 522 -20.80 -13.91 -6.43
C ARG A 522 -20.39 -13.91 -7.91
N ARG A 523 -20.42 -12.75 -8.56
CA ARG A 523 -20.01 -12.63 -9.98
C ARG A 523 -18.52 -12.92 -10.12
N LYS A 524 -18.14 -13.71 -11.12
CA LYS A 524 -16.73 -14.04 -11.41
C LYS A 524 -15.96 -12.76 -11.76
N SER A 525 -14.81 -12.56 -11.14
CA SER A 525 -13.89 -11.49 -11.46
C SER A 525 -12.77 -12.02 -12.36
N LYS A 526 -12.40 -11.23 -13.37
CA LYS A 526 -11.19 -11.47 -14.14
C LYS A 526 -10.07 -10.60 -13.55
N PHE A 527 -8.90 -11.21 -13.36
CA PHE A 527 -7.70 -10.46 -13.03
C PHE A 527 -7.27 -9.65 -14.25
N VAL A 528 -7.20 -8.33 -14.14
CA VAL A 528 -6.72 -7.43 -15.18
C VAL A 528 -5.45 -6.77 -14.67
N VAL A 529 -4.36 -6.97 -15.40
CA VAL A 529 -3.10 -6.23 -15.16
C VAL A 529 -3.35 -4.77 -15.55
N THR A 530 -3.01 -3.83 -14.69
CA THR A 530 -3.09 -2.41 -15.00
C THR A 530 -2.01 -2.07 -16.04
N PRO A 531 -2.36 -1.56 -17.23
CA PRO A 531 -1.38 -1.13 -18.22
C PRO A 531 -0.45 -0.05 -17.65
N LYS A 532 0.79 -0.04 -18.11
CA LYS A 532 1.86 0.84 -17.62
C LYS A 532 2.52 1.60 -18.78
N GLY A 533 3.19 2.71 -18.44
CA GLY A 533 3.92 3.52 -19.42
C GLY A 533 3.00 4.02 -20.55
N ASP A 534 3.50 3.95 -21.77
CA ASP A 534 2.78 4.40 -22.99
C ASP A 534 1.59 3.52 -23.36
N SER A 535 1.39 2.39 -22.68
CA SER A 535 0.25 1.48 -22.89
C SER A 535 -0.98 1.83 -22.05
N ALA A 536 -1.04 3.03 -21.43
CA ALA A 536 -2.18 3.49 -20.65
C ALA A 536 -3.50 3.36 -21.43
N SER A 537 -4.55 2.91 -20.73
CA SER A 537 -5.86 2.69 -21.36
C SER A 537 -6.51 4.00 -21.78
N PRO A 538 -7.12 4.07 -22.98
CA PRO A 538 -7.81 5.27 -23.40
C PRO A 538 -9.07 5.52 -22.55
N ASP A 539 -9.22 6.73 -22.05
CA ASP A 539 -10.42 7.15 -21.34
C ASP A 539 -11.56 7.48 -22.30
N ARG A 540 -12.77 6.99 -22.00
CA ARG A 540 -13.98 7.17 -22.78
C ARG A 540 -15.11 7.78 -21.95
N TRP A 541 -15.83 8.76 -22.50
CA TRP A 541 -16.90 9.50 -21.83
C TRP A 541 -17.89 8.62 -21.05
N PHE A 542 -18.49 7.62 -21.69
CA PHE A 542 -19.43 6.71 -21.03
C PHE A 542 -18.74 5.47 -20.45
N GLY A 543 -17.78 4.89 -21.16
CA GLY A 543 -17.17 3.62 -20.77
C GLY A 543 -16.42 3.71 -19.46
N THR A 544 -15.52 4.68 -19.32
CA THR A 544 -14.69 4.88 -18.13
C THR A 544 -15.54 5.32 -16.94
N PHE A 545 -16.47 6.26 -17.13
CA PHE A 545 -17.23 6.91 -16.04
C PHE A 545 -18.63 6.33 -15.84
N ARG A 546 -18.97 5.16 -16.41
CA ARG A 546 -20.33 4.58 -16.38
C ARG A 546 -20.95 4.48 -14.98
N TYR A 547 -20.17 4.10 -13.96
CA TYR A 547 -20.69 3.98 -12.59
C TYR A 547 -20.92 5.34 -11.95
N HIS A 548 -20.14 6.34 -12.31
CA HIS A 548 -20.35 7.73 -11.90
C HIS A 548 -21.63 8.26 -12.53
N TRP A 549 -21.88 7.99 -13.82
CA TRP A 549 -23.12 8.39 -14.49
C TRP A 549 -24.37 7.83 -13.83
N TYR A 550 -24.34 6.58 -13.36
CA TYR A 550 -25.48 6.02 -12.64
C TYR A 550 -25.81 6.81 -11.38
N PHE A 551 -24.82 7.17 -10.58
CA PHE A 551 -25.06 7.96 -9.37
C PHE A 551 -25.43 9.42 -9.69
N ILE A 552 -24.85 10.02 -10.73
CA ILE A 552 -25.26 11.36 -11.20
C ILE A 552 -26.74 11.36 -11.58
N LEU A 553 -27.20 10.33 -12.30
CA LEU A 553 -28.61 10.19 -12.69
C LEU A 553 -29.51 9.98 -11.48
N ILE A 554 -29.08 9.19 -10.49
CA ILE A 554 -29.86 8.98 -9.26
C ILE A 554 -29.98 10.30 -8.49
N PHE A 555 -28.88 10.99 -8.20
CA PHE A 555 -28.93 12.25 -7.45
C PHE A 555 -29.66 13.35 -8.23
N GLY A 556 -29.37 13.52 -9.51
CA GLY A 556 -30.04 14.52 -10.37
C GLY A 556 -31.52 14.22 -10.56
N GLY A 557 -31.89 12.96 -10.78
CA GLY A 557 -33.26 12.50 -10.87
C GLY A 557 -34.02 12.70 -9.55
N SER A 558 -33.37 12.44 -8.41
CA SER A 558 -33.96 12.70 -7.08
C SER A 558 -34.23 14.19 -6.88
N ILE A 559 -33.29 15.08 -7.26
CA ILE A 559 -33.50 16.53 -7.17
C ILE A 559 -34.70 16.96 -8.05
N ALA A 560 -34.72 16.49 -9.31
CA ALA A 560 -35.85 16.79 -10.22
C ALA A 560 -37.18 16.31 -9.68
N ALA A 561 -37.23 15.08 -9.15
CA ALA A 561 -38.42 14.52 -8.51
C ALA A 561 -38.84 15.34 -7.28
N GLY A 562 -37.90 15.78 -6.46
CA GLY A 562 -38.17 16.62 -5.29
C GLY A 562 -38.88 17.93 -5.64
N TYR A 563 -38.45 18.60 -6.71
CA TYR A 563 -39.15 19.79 -7.21
C TYR A 563 -40.50 19.46 -7.83
N TYR A 564 -40.61 18.36 -8.57
CA TYR A 564 -41.83 17.96 -9.23
C TYR A 564 -42.92 17.54 -8.24
N PHE A 565 -42.56 16.76 -7.20
CA PHE A 565 -43.50 16.26 -6.20
C PHE A 565 -43.65 17.17 -4.97
N GLY A 566 -42.95 18.28 -4.90
CA GLY A 566 -43.03 19.22 -3.76
C GLY A 566 -42.24 18.78 -2.52
N HIS A 567 -41.31 17.83 -2.64
CA HIS A 567 -40.46 17.33 -1.53
C HIS A 567 -39.07 18.02 -1.51
N SER A 568 -38.90 19.16 -2.17
CA SER A 568 -37.60 19.85 -2.35
C SER A 568 -37.15 20.59 -1.08
N HIS A 569 -36.79 19.82 -0.02
CA HIS A 569 -36.22 20.44 1.17
C HIS A 569 -34.79 20.93 0.88
N PRO A 570 -34.43 22.20 1.21
CA PRO A 570 -33.15 22.80 0.84
C PRO A 570 -31.92 22.00 1.28
N ALA A 571 -31.91 21.46 2.50
CA ALA A 571 -30.78 20.66 3.01
C ALA A 571 -30.53 19.39 2.18
N MET A 572 -31.60 18.71 1.77
CA MET A 572 -31.48 17.48 0.97
C MET A 572 -31.08 17.79 -0.47
N VAL A 573 -31.58 18.89 -1.05
CA VAL A 573 -31.18 19.36 -2.38
C VAL A 573 -29.68 19.75 -2.39
N ILE A 574 -29.22 20.49 -1.38
CA ILE A 574 -27.80 20.86 -1.22
C ILE A 574 -26.94 19.60 -1.09
N TRP A 575 -27.34 18.65 -0.24
CA TRP A 575 -26.61 17.41 -0.05
C TRP A 575 -26.53 16.56 -1.32
N ALA A 576 -27.66 16.35 -1.99
CA ALA A 576 -27.73 15.61 -3.26
C ALA A 576 -26.91 16.30 -4.37
N SER A 577 -26.95 17.65 -4.43
CA SER A 577 -26.14 18.44 -5.36
C SER A 577 -24.64 18.28 -5.08
N PHE A 578 -24.23 18.31 -3.82
CA PHE A 578 -22.84 18.10 -3.43
C PHE A 578 -22.35 16.68 -3.77
N ALA A 579 -23.17 15.66 -3.49
CA ALA A 579 -22.86 14.27 -3.85
C ALA A 579 -22.76 14.10 -5.40
N MET A 580 -23.66 14.74 -6.15
CA MET A 580 -23.62 14.77 -7.59
C MET A 580 -22.35 15.44 -8.14
N LEU A 581 -21.94 16.59 -7.55
CA LEU A 581 -20.72 17.29 -7.95
C LEU A 581 -19.45 16.46 -7.70
N ILE A 582 -19.33 15.82 -6.53
CA ILE A 582 -18.22 14.90 -6.23
C ILE A 582 -18.18 13.77 -7.26
N THR A 583 -19.34 13.19 -7.57
CA THR A 583 -19.44 12.08 -8.54
C THR A 583 -19.12 12.54 -9.96
N ALA A 584 -19.45 13.77 -10.34
CA ALA A 584 -19.18 14.34 -11.65
C ALA A 584 -17.73 14.84 -11.80
N PHE A 585 -17.03 15.07 -10.71
CA PHE A 585 -15.69 15.65 -10.70
C PHE A 585 -14.68 14.95 -11.64
N PRO A 586 -14.59 13.59 -11.68
CA PRO A 586 -13.60 12.92 -12.54
C PRO A 586 -13.86 13.19 -14.03
N VAL A 587 -15.11 13.36 -14.43
CA VAL A 587 -15.48 13.70 -15.81
C VAL A 587 -15.01 15.12 -16.19
N PHE A 588 -15.17 16.07 -15.26
CA PHE A 588 -14.69 17.44 -15.44
C PHE A 588 -13.17 17.53 -15.45
N ALA A 589 -12.49 16.83 -14.54
CA ALA A 589 -11.04 16.75 -14.46
C ALA A 589 -10.45 16.16 -15.76
N TRP A 590 -10.99 15.05 -16.23
CA TRP A 590 -10.59 14.44 -17.51
C TRP A 590 -10.77 15.39 -18.68
N ARG A 591 -11.93 16.07 -18.79
CA ARG A 591 -12.15 17.06 -19.84
C ARG A 591 -11.19 18.24 -19.78
N TRP A 592 -10.86 18.68 -18.57
CA TRP A 592 -9.89 19.75 -18.36
C TRP A 592 -8.49 19.31 -18.80
N GLU A 593 -8.04 18.11 -18.44
CA GLU A 593 -6.77 17.53 -18.88
C GLU A 593 -6.68 17.44 -20.41
N LEU A 594 -7.74 16.95 -21.07
CA LEU A 594 -7.79 16.89 -22.53
C LEU A 594 -7.66 18.27 -23.18
N ARG A 595 -8.28 19.30 -22.59
CA ARG A 595 -8.16 20.68 -23.07
C ARG A 595 -6.73 21.23 -22.90
N GLN A 596 -6.08 20.89 -21.80
CA GLN A 596 -4.69 21.29 -21.56
C GLN A 596 -3.71 20.59 -22.52
N ALA A 597 -3.91 19.29 -22.74
CA ALA A 597 -3.10 18.52 -23.69
C ALA A 597 -3.18 19.09 -25.12
N ARG A 598 -4.39 19.52 -25.56
CA ARG A 598 -4.58 20.15 -26.88
C ARG A 598 -3.93 21.54 -27.01
N LYS A 599 -3.70 22.24 -25.90
CA LYS A 599 -3.07 23.57 -25.87
C LYS A 599 -1.55 23.53 -25.82
N LYS A 600 -0.95 22.39 -25.41
CA LYS A 600 0.50 22.22 -25.48
C LYS A 600 0.88 22.08 -26.96
N PRO A 601 1.75 22.96 -27.52
CA PRO A 601 2.29 22.74 -28.85
C PRO A 601 2.95 21.36 -28.86
N ALA A 602 2.81 20.64 -29.99
CA ALA A 602 3.51 19.38 -30.20
C ALA A 602 4.96 19.60 -29.81
N ALA A 603 5.44 18.85 -28.83
CA ALA A 603 6.83 18.93 -28.42
C ALA A 603 7.64 18.73 -29.70
N GLN A 604 8.46 19.74 -30.07
CA GLN A 604 9.44 19.58 -31.12
C GLN A 604 10.22 18.31 -30.79
N SER A 605 10.28 17.39 -31.73
CA SER A 605 11.13 16.20 -31.64
C SER A 605 12.48 16.64 -31.05
N PRO A 606 13.06 15.88 -30.10
CA PRO A 606 14.38 16.22 -29.61
C PRO A 606 15.28 16.48 -30.83
N PRO A 607 16.09 17.53 -30.84
CA PRO A 607 16.99 17.74 -31.95
C PRO A 607 17.79 16.43 -32.12
N GLU A 608 17.85 15.95 -33.35
CA GLU A 608 18.76 14.88 -33.73
C GLU A 608 20.12 15.16 -33.09
N PRO A 609 20.82 14.18 -32.54
CA PRO A 609 22.14 14.41 -31.98
C PRO A 609 23.00 15.00 -33.06
N GLN A 610 23.26 16.30 -33.01
CA GLN A 610 24.30 16.92 -33.79
C GLN A 610 25.59 16.19 -33.44
N ASP A 611 26.29 15.77 -34.45
CA ASP A 611 27.53 15.02 -34.49
C ASP A 611 28.38 15.15 -33.22
N ALA A 612 28.63 14.01 -32.61
CA ALA A 612 29.49 13.88 -31.42
C ALA A 612 30.86 14.50 -31.73
N VAL A 613 31.16 15.60 -31.07
CA VAL A 613 32.53 16.09 -30.95
C VAL A 613 33.38 14.96 -30.38
N PRO A 614 34.49 14.56 -31.02
CA PRO A 614 35.31 13.47 -30.51
C PRO A 614 35.84 13.81 -29.13
N THR A 615 35.50 13.02 -28.14
CA THR A 615 36.02 13.10 -26.78
C THR A 615 37.52 12.85 -26.79
N PRO A 616 38.36 13.68 -26.16
CA PRO A 616 39.78 13.40 -26.05
C PRO A 616 40.00 12.15 -25.20
N THR A 617 40.80 11.24 -25.72
CA THR A 617 41.25 10.01 -25.09
C THR A 617 41.91 10.31 -23.74
N PRO A 618 41.48 9.73 -22.60
CA PRO A 618 42.22 9.88 -21.35
C PRO A 618 43.49 9.04 -21.40
N ALA A 619 44.61 9.68 -21.04
CA ALA A 619 45.90 9.03 -20.87
C ALA A 619 45.84 7.91 -19.82
N HIS A 620 46.45 6.78 -20.15
CA HIS A 620 46.58 5.60 -19.33
C HIS A 620 47.14 5.91 -17.93
N SER A 621 46.35 5.62 -16.90
CA SER A 621 46.84 5.28 -15.57
C SER A 621 46.51 3.82 -15.32
N ALA A 622 47.52 3.00 -15.21
CA ALA A 622 47.44 1.57 -15.02
C ALA A 622 46.92 1.24 -13.59
N ALA A 623 45.69 0.76 -13.49
CA ALA A 623 45.24 -0.01 -12.36
C ALA A 623 44.85 -1.40 -12.87
N ALA A 624 45.40 -2.44 -12.25
CA ALA A 624 45.26 -3.83 -12.65
C ALA A 624 43.77 -4.28 -12.71
N PRO A 625 43.40 -5.10 -13.69
CA PRO A 625 42.02 -5.58 -13.82
C PRO A 625 41.69 -6.66 -12.79
N TYR A 626 40.60 -6.46 -12.07
CA TYR A 626 39.98 -7.47 -11.26
C TYR A 626 39.40 -8.56 -12.20
N ALA A 627 39.98 -9.75 -12.17
CA ALA A 627 39.47 -10.87 -12.96
C ALA A 627 38.11 -11.35 -12.44
N PRO A 628 37.10 -11.58 -13.29
CA PRO A 628 35.88 -12.18 -12.87
C PRO A 628 36.09 -13.66 -12.55
N HIS A 629 35.66 -14.08 -11.36
CA HIS A 629 35.67 -15.47 -10.95
C HIS A 629 34.63 -16.23 -11.81
N VAL A 630 35.13 -17.03 -12.75
CA VAL A 630 34.32 -17.99 -13.51
C VAL A 630 34.06 -19.19 -12.61
N PRO A 631 32.80 -19.54 -12.30
CA PRO A 631 32.51 -20.77 -11.58
C PRO A 631 32.85 -21.98 -12.43
N GLN A 632 33.70 -22.86 -11.93
CA GLN A 632 33.96 -24.15 -12.56
C GLN A 632 32.70 -25.04 -12.55
N PRO A 633 32.40 -25.81 -13.64
CA PRO A 633 31.27 -26.71 -13.69
C PRO A 633 31.47 -27.85 -12.69
N ARG A 634 30.43 -28.14 -11.91
CA ARG A 634 30.39 -29.30 -11.03
C ARG A 634 30.42 -30.58 -11.84
N PRO A 635 31.14 -31.64 -11.37
CA PRO A 635 31.15 -32.92 -12.08
C PRO A 635 29.75 -33.55 -12.07
N THR A 636 29.30 -33.95 -13.25
CA THR A 636 28.10 -34.73 -13.47
C THR A 636 28.32 -36.15 -12.96
N TRP A 637 27.52 -36.55 -11.96
CA TRP A 637 27.45 -37.94 -11.56
C TRP A 637 26.58 -38.73 -12.53
N VAL A 638 27.21 -39.58 -13.31
CA VAL A 638 26.54 -40.64 -14.09
C VAL A 638 26.25 -41.78 -13.11
N ALA A 639 24.95 -42.10 -12.95
CA ALA A 639 24.55 -43.27 -12.20
C ALA A 639 24.90 -44.53 -13.02
N SER A 640 25.86 -45.32 -12.56
CA SER A 640 26.07 -46.69 -12.99
C SER A 640 25.34 -47.66 -12.04
N ASN A 641 24.37 -48.39 -12.59
CA ASN A 641 23.80 -49.58 -11.94
C ASN A 641 24.87 -50.68 -11.83
N GLY A 642 24.98 -51.34 -10.68
CA GLY A 642 25.72 -52.58 -10.55
C GLY A 642 26.11 -52.85 -9.09
N GLY A 643 25.56 -53.92 -8.56
CA GLY A 643 25.57 -54.37 -7.17
C GLY A 643 26.96 -54.74 -6.59
N ASP A 644 26.89 -54.98 -5.35
CA ASP A 644 27.60 -55.88 -4.49
C ASP A 644 28.20 -55.24 -3.22
N ASP A 645 27.80 -55.85 -2.14
CA ASP A 645 28.32 -55.83 -0.78
C ASP A 645 29.84 -55.60 -0.64
N GLN A 646 30.24 -54.64 0.20
CA GLN A 646 31.34 -54.87 1.16
C GLN A 646 31.37 -53.80 2.26
N THR A 647 31.17 -54.25 3.46
CA THR A 647 31.51 -53.62 4.74
C THR A 647 32.89 -53.01 4.75
N MET A 648 32.97 -51.72 5.09
CA MET A 648 34.23 -51.07 5.42
C MET A 648 34.12 -50.37 6.78
N GLN A 649 34.74 -51.02 7.79
CA GLN A 649 35.02 -50.46 9.09
C GLN A 649 35.96 -49.27 8.97
N ILE A 650 35.56 -48.14 9.56
CA ILE A 650 36.49 -47.02 9.77
C ILE A 650 36.89 -47.05 11.25
N ALA A 651 38.17 -47.27 11.48
CA ALA A 651 38.84 -47.22 12.74
C ALA A 651 38.82 -45.82 13.38
N LEU A 652 38.35 -45.73 14.60
CA LEU A 652 38.52 -44.60 15.49
C LEU A 652 39.94 -44.61 16.06
N GLY A 653 40.78 -43.66 15.64
CA GLY A 653 42.02 -43.32 16.31
C GLY A 653 41.79 -42.34 17.43
N GLY A 654 41.92 -42.77 18.66
CA GLY A 654 41.84 -41.94 19.83
C GLY A 654 43.07 -41.08 20.06
N PHE A 655 42.89 -39.93 20.68
CA PHE A 655 43.89 -39.27 21.51
C PHE A 655 43.24 -38.82 22.82
N GLY A 656 43.88 -39.28 23.86
CA GLY A 656 43.47 -39.12 25.23
C GLY A 656 43.79 -37.78 25.87
N GLY A 657 43.08 -37.45 26.77
CA GLY A 657 43.13 -37.09 28.15
C GLY A 657 44.06 -35.99 28.63
N ARG A 658 43.50 -35.04 29.37
CA ARG A 658 43.83 -34.82 30.80
C ARG A 658 42.86 -33.83 31.43
N LYS A 659 42.53 -34.18 32.64
CA LYS A 659 41.88 -33.36 33.67
C LYS A 659 42.75 -32.15 34.05
N GLU A 660 42.16 -30.99 34.30
CA GLU A 660 41.89 -30.34 35.57
C GLU A 660 40.94 -29.18 35.38
#